data_da97b9f1368846832e9ac7b9ab40b8b5
#
_entry.id   da97b9f1368846832e9ac7b9ab40b8b5
#
_cell.length_a   1.000
_cell.length_b   1.000
_cell.length_c   1.000
_cell.angle_alpha   90.00
_cell.angle_beta   90.00
_cell.angle_gamma   90.00
#
_symmetry.space_group_name_H-M   'P 1'
#
loop_
_entity.id
_entity.type
_entity.pdbx_description
1 polymer ?
#
loop_
_entity_poly.entity_id
_entity_poly.type
_entity_poly.pdbx_seq_one_letter_code
_entity_poly.pdbx_strand_id
1 'polypeptide(L)'
;MNINNVDLTNCDREPIHIPGKIQSHGFMLVVNSESFLITYISENLSGFLSSHVKSLLGLPVAEFEKLEEFGSSNLQLAALLKLGGAQQSFETINPYPLQINGKHYYLIISLSGAEYILEFEPITMEYDIQNQIGKSVSAILSGKNVNALLENTAREVRDIIHYDRVMIYKFLEDGHGEVIAEVKNDDLESFYGLHYPASDIPKQARELYKLNFTRIIADVNSLSSPILTLNEEKPLDLTNSVLRAVSPIHIQYLKNMGVESSFSISLLSHGELWGLVACHNYSPKFIDYKAREAAKLIGKIVSSALEYREEEEESSQQNNYQEALHALTLALNKDGDMLNTLTAQEYTLNDIISSTGVAVLFEGQISTKGIVPGEEQLRALFKWLKKTMDDTIYYTHSLPEVYHAAREYKAVGSGIVASIISRDMEEMIVWFKPEQITTINWAGDPNKPAVKGEDGLLNLSPRHSFETFAEMVENTSVKWRKAEIANVIKIREKIITAINKKAGEIRLLNERLKKAYEELDTFSYTISHDLRTPLTSIKSYTELVIATNKSLDEQGKKMLGRVVAGADKMAFLINEILKLARVGRAEVDFEPIDMGHLIEEISREVISSLNAAHVNVKLGELPTIMGAQPLITQVFTNLIGNAVKYSAASVNPEVMIEGKIAGDEVIYKVSDNGIGIEVDHHDKVYELFKRMDNVKEYEGTGVGLAIVKRIVEKHKARIWFESELKVGTVFYIAFKK
;
A
#
# COMPACT_ATOMS: atom_id res chain seq x y z
N MET A 1 -51.38 8.68 7.36
CA MET A 1 -50.99 8.52 5.95
C MET A 1 -51.73 7.32 5.40
N ASN A 2 -52.44 7.47 4.31
CA ASN A 2 -53.18 6.35 3.68
C ASN A 2 -52.16 5.29 3.21
N ILE A 3 -52.29 4.07 3.69
CA ILE A 3 -51.43 2.90 3.42
C ILE A 3 -51.40 2.52 1.91
N ASN A 4 -52.26 3.14 1.10
CA ASN A 4 -52.45 2.81 -0.34
C ASN A 4 -51.51 3.55 -1.30
N ASN A 5 -50.51 4.32 -0.84
CA ASN A 5 -49.60 5.08 -1.70
C ASN A 5 -48.11 4.77 -1.37
N VAL A 6 -47.76 3.49 -1.30
CA VAL A 6 -46.36 3.07 -1.19
C VAL A 6 -45.85 2.77 -2.60
N ASP A 7 -44.81 3.50 -3.04
CA ASP A 7 -44.14 3.31 -4.31
C ASP A 7 -42.63 3.04 -4.11
N LEU A 8 -41.87 2.81 -5.19
CA LEU A 8 -40.41 2.54 -5.14
C LEU A 8 -39.59 3.64 -4.47
N THR A 9 -40.10 4.87 -4.49
CA THR A 9 -39.35 6.01 -3.94
C THR A 9 -39.58 6.19 -2.43
N ASN A 10 -40.61 5.52 -1.89
CA ASN A 10 -41.01 5.66 -0.47
C ASN A 10 -41.13 4.33 0.28
N CYS A 11 -40.77 3.20 -0.34
CA CYS A 11 -40.78 1.87 0.27
C CYS A 11 -40.00 1.85 1.60
N ASP A 12 -38.90 2.58 1.69
CA ASP A 12 -38.13 2.75 2.93
C ASP A 12 -38.86 3.52 4.03
N ARG A 13 -40.08 4.06 3.75
CA ARG A 13 -40.93 4.82 4.67
C ARG A 13 -42.17 4.08 5.10
N GLU A 14 -42.42 2.86 4.56
CA GLU A 14 -43.53 2.03 5.03
C GLU A 14 -43.38 1.78 6.53
N PRO A 15 -44.36 2.14 7.38
CA PRO A 15 -44.27 1.93 8.81
C PRO A 15 -44.53 0.46 9.18
N ILE A 16 -43.65 -0.44 8.75
CA ILE A 16 -43.83 -1.91 8.89
C ILE A 16 -43.88 -2.37 10.38
N HIS A 17 -43.57 -1.52 11.31
CA HIS A 17 -43.66 -1.76 12.76
C HIS A 17 -45.06 -1.46 13.32
N ILE A 18 -45.90 -0.73 12.58
CA ILE A 18 -47.31 -0.39 12.95
C ILE A 18 -48.29 -0.79 11.87
N PRO A 19 -48.36 -2.08 11.47
CA PRO A 19 -49.21 -2.50 10.34
C PRO A 19 -50.70 -2.49 10.66
N GLY A 20 -51.12 -2.30 11.91
CA GLY A 20 -52.52 -2.34 12.32
C GLY A 20 -53.17 -3.71 12.23
N LYS A 21 -52.43 -4.75 11.94
CA LYS A 21 -52.88 -6.13 11.73
C LYS A 21 -51.87 -7.14 12.30
N ILE A 22 -52.34 -8.35 12.57
CA ILE A 22 -51.54 -9.50 12.98
C ILE A 22 -51.70 -10.67 12.01
N GLN A 23 -50.76 -11.62 12.06
CA GLN A 23 -50.87 -12.93 11.41
C GLN A 23 -51.95 -13.78 12.09
N SER A 24 -52.61 -14.66 11.35
CA SER A 24 -53.79 -15.39 11.83
C SER A 24 -53.50 -16.67 12.60
N HIS A 25 -52.23 -17.10 12.71
CA HIS A 25 -51.86 -18.32 13.45
C HIS A 25 -51.99 -18.20 14.98
N GLY A 26 -52.09 -16.98 15.51
CA GLY A 26 -52.33 -16.67 16.88
C GLY A 26 -53.34 -15.51 17.05
N PHE A 27 -53.58 -15.09 18.27
CA PHE A 27 -54.39 -13.91 18.58
C PHE A 27 -53.70 -13.02 19.62
N MET A 28 -54.13 -11.76 19.70
CA MET A 28 -53.49 -10.73 20.47
C MET A 28 -54.51 -9.99 21.37
N LEU A 29 -54.06 -9.72 22.59
CA LEU A 29 -54.71 -8.83 23.53
C LEU A 29 -53.66 -7.79 23.99
N VAL A 30 -54.06 -6.52 24.13
CA VAL A 30 -53.15 -5.48 24.62
C VAL A 30 -53.79 -4.81 25.81
N VAL A 31 -52.98 -4.60 26.85
CA VAL A 31 -53.37 -4.08 28.14
C VAL A 31 -52.53 -2.88 28.51
N ASN A 32 -53.18 -1.78 28.88
CA ASN A 32 -52.49 -0.61 29.35
C ASN A 32 -51.75 -0.88 30.69
N SER A 33 -50.48 -0.49 30.78
CA SER A 33 -49.60 -0.84 31.91
C SER A 33 -49.98 -0.18 33.25
N GLU A 34 -50.71 0.93 33.22
CA GLU A 34 -51.12 1.67 34.41
C GLU A 34 -52.52 1.28 34.86
N SER A 35 -53.49 1.30 33.93
CA SER A 35 -54.88 1.07 34.26
C SER A 35 -55.29 -0.40 34.24
N PHE A 36 -54.50 -1.29 33.63
CA PHE A 36 -54.81 -2.70 33.37
C PHE A 36 -56.10 -2.91 32.56
N LEU A 37 -56.50 -1.89 31.80
CA LEU A 37 -57.63 -1.98 30.86
C LEU A 37 -57.17 -2.54 29.52
N ILE A 38 -58.05 -3.29 28.87
CA ILE A 38 -57.83 -3.84 27.51
C ILE A 38 -57.98 -2.71 26.51
N THR A 39 -56.91 -2.36 25.81
CA THR A 39 -56.85 -1.22 24.88
C THR A 39 -56.95 -1.63 23.40
N TYR A 40 -56.40 -2.81 23.05
CA TYR A 40 -56.51 -3.35 21.68
C TYR A 40 -56.75 -4.85 21.76
N ILE A 41 -57.44 -5.38 20.69
CA ILE A 41 -57.74 -6.79 20.53
C ILE A 41 -57.65 -7.16 19.05
N SER A 42 -57.08 -8.31 18.71
CA SER A 42 -57.18 -8.81 17.34
C SER A 42 -58.58 -9.34 17.02
N GLU A 43 -59.10 -9.02 15.84
CA GLU A 43 -60.45 -9.40 15.41
C GLU A 43 -60.67 -10.92 15.39
N ASN A 44 -59.62 -11.69 15.03
CA ASN A 44 -59.66 -13.16 14.99
C ASN A 44 -59.77 -13.84 16.34
N LEU A 45 -59.71 -13.08 17.44
CA LEU A 45 -59.95 -13.61 18.80
C LEU A 45 -61.28 -14.39 18.87
N SER A 46 -62.33 -13.92 18.12
CA SER A 46 -63.62 -14.60 18.03
C SER A 46 -63.58 -16.03 17.45
N GLY A 47 -62.51 -16.37 16.72
CA GLY A 47 -62.29 -17.74 16.25
C GLY A 47 -61.63 -18.67 17.27
N PHE A 48 -61.03 -18.14 18.32
CA PHE A 48 -60.38 -18.88 19.41
C PHE A 48 -61.24 -18.94 20.66
N LEU A 49 -62.03 -17.89 20.90
CA LEU A 49 -62.96 -17.74 22.05
C LEU A 49 -64.36 -17.47 21.57
N SER A 50 -65.33 -17.99 22.31
CA SER A 50 -66.80 -17.85 21.98
C SER A 50 -67.34 -16.47 22.31
N SER A 51 -66.54 -15.58 22.94
CA SER A 51 -66.92 -14.27 23.44
C SER A 51 -67.12 -13.23 22.32
N HIS A 52 -67.98 -12.25 22.52
CA HIS A 52 -68.07 -11.09 21.65
C HIS A 52 -66.86 -10.19 21.79
N VAL A 53 -65.92 -10.24 20.88
CA VAL A 53 -64.59 -9.59 20.94
C VAL A 53 -64.66 -8.11 21.30
N LYS A 54 -65.57 -7.35 20.71
CA LYS A 54 -65.71 -5.90 20.96
C LYS A 54 -66.16 -5.57 22.36
N SER A 55 -66.82 -6.49 23.08
CA SER A 55 -67.30 -6.26 24.43
C SER A 55 -66.21 -6.29 25.51
N LEU A 56 -65.01 -6.80 25.15
CA LEU A 56 -63.84 -6.83 26.03
C LEU A 56 -63.03 -5.53 26.04
N LEU A 57 -63.14 -4.70 25.02
CA LEU A 57 -62.45 -3.42 24.93
C LEU A 57 -62.85 -2.46 26.04
N GLY A 58 -61.88 -1.89 26.73
CA GLY A 58 -62.08 -0.99 27.87
C GLY A 58 -62.38 -1.68 29.18
N LEU A 59 -62.49 -3.01 29.21
CA LEU A 59 -62.66 -3.77 30.46
C LEU A 59 -61.28 -4.05 31.12
N PRO A 60 -61.26 -4.24 32.43
CA PRO A 60 -60.07 -4.75 33.12
C PRO A 60 -59.67 -6.13 32.60
N VAL A 61 -58.35 -6.41 32.51
CA VAL A 61 -57.82 -7.72 32.06
C VAL A 61 -58.32 -8.87 32.96
N ALA A 62 -58.69 -8.61 34.19
CA ALA A 62 -59.30 -9.59 35.12
C ALA A 62 -60.65 -10.13 34.60
N GLU A 63 -61.39 -9.39 33.75
CA GLU A 63 -62.61 -9.91 33.13
C GLU A 63 -62.31 -10.92 32.01
N PHE A 64 -61.18 -10.76 31.30
CA PHE A 64 -60.69 -11.74 30.35
C PHE A 64 -60.27 -13.06 31.02
N GLU A 65 -59.68 -13.00 32.20
CA GLU A 65 -59.31 -14.18 33.02
C GLU A 65 -60.50 -15.06 33.42
N LYS A 66 -61.73 -14.51 33.50
CA LYS A 66 -62.93 -15.18 33.92
C LYS A 66 -63.66 -15.92 32.81
N LEU A 67 -63.18 -15.84 31.60
CA LEU A 67 -63.85 -16.49 30.48
C LEU A 67 -63.85 -18.02 30.65
N GLU A 68 -64.97 -18.68 30.31
CA GLU A 68 -65.17 -20.11 30.52
C GLU A 68 -64.15 -20.97 29.71
N GLU A 69 -63.65 -20.46 28.63
CA GLU A 69 -62.65 -21.08 27.75
C GLU A 69 -61.34 -21.41 28.41
N PHE A 70 -61.01 -20.73 29.52
CA PHE A 70 -59.81 -21.04 30.32
C PHE A 70 -60.07 -22.15 31.35
N GLY A 71 -61.31 -22.60 31.51
CA GLY A 71 -61.69 -23.72 32.39
C GLY A 71 -61.24 -23.51 33.83
N SER A 72 -60.71 -24.57 34.47
CA SER A 72 -60.15 -24.51 35.82
C SER A 72 -58.73 -23.95 35.90
N SER A 73 -58.16 -23.44 34.79
CA SER A 73 -56.85 -22.83 34.77
C SER A 73 -56.88 -21.55 35.61
N ASN A 74 -56.10 -21.52 36.68
CA ASN A 74 -55.99 -20.37 37.54
C ASN A 74 -55.13 -19.28 36.89
N LEU A 75 -55.59 -18.79 35.72
CA LEU A 75 -54.87 -17.77 34.96
C LEU A 75 -54.89 -16.44 35.73
N GLN A 76 -53.73 -15.91 36.06
CA GLN A 76 -53.59 -14.67 36.82
C GLN A 76 -52.79 -13.64 36.00
N LEU A 77 -53.34 -13.21 34.89
CA LEU A 77 -52.67 -12.26 33.97
C LEU A 77 -52.29 -10.97 34.68
N ALA A 78 -53.18 -10.39 35.48
CA ALA A 78 -52.90 -9.18 36.21
C ALA A 78 -51.70 -9.33 37.18
N ALA A 79 -51.51 -10.51 37.79
CA ALA A 79 -50.36 -10.78 38.63
C ALA A 79 -49.07 -10.95 37.80
N LEU A 80 -49.15 -11.67 36.68
CA LEU A 80 -48.01 -11.84 35.75
C LEU A 80 -47.55 -10.49 35.17
N LEU A 81 -48.50 -9.63 34.76
CA LEU A 81 -48.20 -8.30 34.24
C LEU A 81 -47.55 -7.38 35.28
N LYS A 82 -48.04 -7.42 36.56
CA LYS A 82 -47.44 -6.69 37.67
C LYS A 82 -46.00 -7.17 37.95
N LEU A 83 -45.77 -8.48 37.94
CA LEU A 83 -44.45 -9.07 38.16
C LEU A 83 -43.45 -8.65 37.08
N GLY A 84 -43.81 -8.85 35.80
CA GLY A 84 -42.95 -8.48 34.69
C GLY A 84 -42.75 -6.97 34.56
N GLY A 85 -43.80 -6.16 34.85
CA GLY A 85 -43.71 -4.71 34.88
C GLY A 85 -42.76 -4.18 35.96
N ALA A 86 -42.77 -4.79 37.14
CA ALA A 86 -41.84 -4.45 38.22
C ALA A 86 -40.37 -4.77 37.89
N GLN A 87 -40.14 -5.82 37.10
CA GLN A 87 -38.83 -6.24 36.62
C GLN A 87 -38.40 -5.54 35.30
N GLN A 88 -39.29 -4.81 34.64
CA GLN A 88 -39.14 -4.26 33.31
C GLN A 88 -38.73 -5.33 32.25
N SER A 89 -39.01 -6.59 32.53
CA SER A 89 -38.70 -7.75 31.69
C SER A 89 -39.69 -8.87 31.88
N PHE A 90 -40.02 -9.55 30.79
CA PHE A 90 -40.87 -10.74 30.80
C PHE A 90 -40.09 -12.03 30.47
N GLU A 91 -38.78 -11.99 30.38
CA GLU A 91 -37.95 -13.14 29.99
C GLU A 91 -38.12 -14.35 30.93
N THR A 92 -38.30 -14.10 32.24
CA THR A 92 -38.53 -15.16 33.24
C THR A 92 -39.93 -15.74 33.21
N ILE A 93 -40.89 -15.03 32.60
CA ILE A 93 -42.30 -15.42 32.47
C ILE A 93 -42.55 -16.10 31.15
N ASN A 94 -41.93 -15.63 30.11
CA ASN A 94 -42.12 -16.11 28.74
C ASN A 94 -41.38 -17.42 28.47
N PRO A 95 -42.03 -18.43 27.82
CA PRO A 95 -43.43 -18.49 27.49
C PRO A 95 -44.26 -19.03 28.68
N TYR A 96 -45.42 -18.47 28.93
CA TYR A 96 -46.36 -19.01 29.91
C TYR A 96 -47.32 -19.98 29.24
N PRO A 97 -47.28 -21.31 29.60
CA PRO A 97 -48.16 -22.31 29.00
C PRO A 97 -49.56 -22.23 29.62
N LEU A 98 -50.58 -22.30 28.77
CA LEU A 98 -51.97 -22.32 29.22
C LEU A 98 -52.85 -23.17 28.29
N GLN A 99 -54.07 -23.47 28.73
CA GLN A 99 -55.08 -24.17 27.93
C GLN A 99 -56.24 -23.24 27.64
N ILE A 100 -56.73 -23.29 26.37
CA ILE A 100 -57.91 -22.59 25.89
C ILE A 100 -58.74 -23.61 25.14
N ASN A 101 -60.00 -23.86 25.58
CA ASN A 101 -60.88 -24.86 24.99
C ASN A 101 -60.22 -26.25 24.84
N GLY A 102 -59.40 -26.64 25.81
CA GLY A 102 -58.69 -27.92 25.82
C GLY A 102 -57.45 -28.00 24.89
N LYS A 103 -57.12 -26.95 24.17
CA LYS A 103 -55.89 -26.85 23.36
C LYS A 103 -54.82 -26.10 24.09
N HIS A 104 -53.56 -26.48 23.86
CA HIS A 104 -52.40 -25.87 24.51
C HIS A 104 -51.88 -24.65 23.72
N TYR A 105 -51.58 -23.57 24.45
CA TYR A 105 -51.04 -22.31 23.92
C TYR A 105 -49.89 -21.85 24.76
N TYR A 106 -49.01 -21.08 24.15
CA TYR A 106 -48.05 -20.21 24.80
C TYR A 106 -48.61 -18.78 24.83
N LEU A 107 -48.60 -18.16 26.02
CA LEU A 107 -48.73 -16.73 26.17
C LEU A 107 -47.32 -16.13 26.18
N ILE A 108 -47.09 -15.17 25.29
CA ILE A 108 -45.87 -14.38 25.19
C ILE A 108 -46.25 -12.94 25.50
N ILE A 109 -45.54 -12.34 26.44
CA ILE A 109 -45.81 -10.97 26.89
C ILE A 109 -44.62 -10.10 26.48
N SER A 110 -44.89 -8.95 25.87
CA SER A 110 -43.90 -7.92 25.55
C SER A 110 -44.39 -6.54 25.94
N LEU A 111 -43.48 -5.58 26.12
CA LEU A 111 -43.78 -4.19 26.45
C LEU A 111 -43.56 -3.31 25.20
N SER A 112 -44.55 -2.47 24.92
CA SER A 112 -44.46 -1.45 23.85
C SER A 112 -44.97 -0.11 24.38
N GLY A 113 -44.05 0.78 24.75
CA GLY A 113 -44.39 2.03 25.43
C GLY A 113 -45.11 1.80 26.75
N ALA A 114 -46.34 2.26 26.87
CA ALA A 114 -47.18 2.05 28.04
C ALA A 114 -48.18 0.88 27.87
N GLU A 115 -47.93 -0.01 26.93
CA GLU A 115 -48.85 -1.11 26.61
C GLU A 115 -48.16 -2.47 26.79
N TYR A 116 -48.79 -3.41 27.48
CA TYR A 116 -48.42 -4.82 27.49
C TYR A 116 -49.09 -5.53 26.31
N ILE A 117 -48.30 -6.12 25.44
CA ILE A 117 -48.78 -6.94 24.34
C ILE A 117 -48.75 -8.40 24.78
N LEU A 118 -49.93 -9.04 24.74
CA LEU A 118 -50.15 -10.44 25.10
C LEU A 118 -50.43 -11.21 23.82
N GLU A 119 -49.53 -12.05 23.40
CA GLU A 119 -49.65 -12.87 22.17
C GLU A 119 -49.89 -14.34 22.60
N PHE A 120 -50.91 -14.93 22.00
CA PHE A 120 -51.30 -16.30 22.26
C PHE A 120 -51.08 -17.15 21.01
N GLU A 121 -50.20 -18.11 21.10
CA GLU A 121 -49.80 -18.98 19.98
C GLU A 121 -50.02 -20.45 20.32
N PRO A 122 -50.46 -21.30 19.38
CA PRO A 122 -50.66 -22.72 19.62
C PRO A 122 -49.35 -23.45 19.89
N ILE A 123 -49.34 -24.46 20.73
CA ILE A 123 -48.24 -25.38 20.94
C ILE A 123 -48.42 -26.54 19.93
N THR A 124 -47.42 -26.73 19.07
CA THR A 124 -47.53 -27.72 17.97
C THR A 124 -46.50 -28.83 18.03
N MET A 125 -45.42 -28.65 18.83
CA MET A 125 -44.34 -29.62 18.89
C MET A 125 -44.10 -30.10 20.34
N GLU A 126 -44.05 -31.42 20.52
CA GLU A 126 -43.63 -32.10 21.76
C GLU A 126 -42.21 -32.67 21.56
N TYR A 127 -41.23 -31.85 21.23
CA TYR A 127 -39.84 -32.32 21.08
C TYR A 127 -39.00 -31.97 22.30
N ASP A 128 -38.06 -32.86 22.64
CA ASP A 128 -36.97 -32.57 23.57
C ASP A 128 -35.88 -31.73 22.93
N ILE A 129 -36.20 -30.47 22.67
CA ILE A 129 -35.33 -29.48 22.01
C ILE A 129 -34.04 -29.29 22.77
N GLN A 130 -33.98 -29.48 24.09
CA GLN A 130 -32.80 -29.18 24.92
C GLN A 130 -31.62 -30.13 24.60
N ASN A 131 -31.89 -31.42 24.43
CA ASN A 131 -30.84 -32.36 24.04
C ASN A 131 -30.34 -32.16 22.59
N GLN A 132 -31.22 -31.68 21.70
CA GLN A 132 -30.88 -31.44 20.33
C GLN A 132 -29.98 -30.19 20.17
N ILE A 133 -30.29 -29.10 20.88
CA ILE A 133 -29.49 -27.86 20.85
C ILE A 133 -28.02 -28.13 21.16
N GLY A 134 -27.71 -28.90 22.21
CA GLY A 134 -26.32 -29.19 22.61
C GLY A 134 -25.53 -29.89 21.52
N LYS A 135 -26.15 -30.87 20.81
CA LYS A 135 -25.54 -31.56 19.69
C LYS A 135 -25.34 -30.64 18.49
N SER A 136 -26.35 -29.86 18.14
CA SER A 136 -26.30 -28.93 17.01
C SER A 136 -25.25 -27.85 17.20
N VAL A 137 -25.16 -27.24 18.39
CA VAL A 137 -24.12 -26.26 18.72
C VAL A 137 -22.73 -26.87 18.58
N SER A 138 -22.53 -28.09 19.10
CA SER A 138 -21.23 -28.79 18.97
C SER A 138 -20.87 -29.07 17.51
N ALA A 139 -21.85 -29.50 16.69
CA ALA A 139 -21.64 -29.75 15.25
C ALA A 139 -21.30 -28.46 14.49
N ILE A 140 -22.00 -27.36 14.77
CA ILE A 140 -21.77 -26.06 14.17
C ILE A 140 -20.35 -25.57 14.48
N LEU A 141 -19.96 -25.58 15.76
CA LEU A 141 -18.65 -25.06 16.21
C LEU A 141 -17.48 -25.94 15.81
N SER A 142 -17.71 -27.19 15.38
CA SER A 142 -16.65 -28.06 14.83
C SER A 142 -16.10 -27.59 13.48
N GLY A 143 -16.79 -26.68 12.79
CA GLY A 143 -16.33 -26.07 11.54
C GLY A 143 -15.00 -25.32 11.74
N LYS A 144 -13.98 -25.70 10.94
CA LYS A 144 -12.62 -25.15 11.06
C LYS A 144 -12.46 -23.75 10.45
N ASN A 145 -13.33 -23.36 9.57
CA ASN A 145 -13.34 -22.05 8.87
C ASN A 145 -14.76 -21.51 8.76
N VAL A 146 -14.89 -20.26 8.32
CA VAL A 146 -16.19 -19.57 8.19
C VAL A 146 -17.16 -20.37 7.31
N ASN A 147 -16.73 -20.89 6.16
CA ASN A 147 -17.63 -21.62 5.26
C ASN A 147 -18.19 -22.88 5.91
N ALA A 148 -17.35 -23.69 6.55
CA ALA A 148 -17.80 -24.91 7.26
C ALA A 148 -18.73 -24.56 8.44
N LEU A 149 -18.49 -23.46 9.16
CA LEU A 149 -19.38 -22.97 10.22
C LEU A 149 -20.78 -22.67 9.64
N LEU A 150 -20.85 -21.98 8.51
CA LEU A 150 -22.11 -21.55 7.89
C LEU A 150 -22.87 -22.72 7.25
N GLU A 151 -22.18 -23.64 6.58
CA GLU A 151 -22.80 -24.88 6.05
C GLU A 151 -23.40 -25.76 7.16
N ASN A 152 -22.64 -25.95 8.25
CA ASN A 152 -23.13 -26.68 9.42
C ASN A 152 -24.33 -25.96 10.03
N THR A 153 -24.32 -24.61 10.10
CA THR A 153 -25.44 -23.81 10.60
C THR A 153 -26.71 -24.08 9.77
N ALA A 154 -26.60 -24.00 8.44
CA ALA A 154 -27.75 -24.26 7.58
C ALA A 154 -28.33 -25.65 7.77
N ARG A 155 -27.46 -26.68 7.93
CA ARG A 155 -27.86 -28.07 8.15
C ARG A 155 -28.57 -28.24 9.51
N GLU A 156 -27.93 -27.79 10.59
CA GLU A 156 -28.46 -27.97 11.95
C GLU A 156 -29.76 -27.20 12.17
N VAL A 157 -29.87 -25.98 11.61
CA VAL A 157 -31.15 -25.23 11.66
C VAL A 157 -32.24 -25.97 10.91
N ARG A 158 -31.95 -26.52 9.72
CA ARG A 158 -32.91 -27.32 8.96
C ARG A 158 -33.40 -28.55 9.76
N ASP A 159 -32.48 -29.22 10.44
CA ASP A 159 -32.79 -30.43 11.24
C ASP A 159 -33.65 -30.08 12.48
N ILE A 160 -33.63 -28.84 12.96
CA ILE A 160 -34.48 -28.38 14.08
C ILE A 160 -35.86 -27.98 13.60
N ILE A 161 -35.94 -27.18 12.51
CA ILE A 161 -37.22 -26.59 12.06
C ILE A 161 -37.90 -27.41 10.96
N HIS A 162 -37.16 -28.35 10.33
CA HIS A 162 -37.63 -29.21 9.24
C HIS A 162 -38.23 -28.45 8.06
N TYR A 163 -37.65 -27.33 7.66
CA TYR A 163 -38.02 -26.60 6.46
C TYR A 163 -37.39 -27.25 5.22
N ASP A 164 -38.02 -27.03 4.05
CA ASP A 164 -37.57 -27.62 2.79
C ASP A 164 -36.25 -27.04 2.31
N ARG A 165 -35.96 -25.78 2.64
CA ARG A 165 -34.72 -25.05 2.29
C ARG A 165 -34.28 -24.16 3.44
N VAL A 166 -32.97 -24.20 3.76
CA VAL A 166 -32.32 -23.29 4.68
C VAL A 166 -31.06 -22.74 4.02
N MET A 167 -30.93 -21.43 3.98
CA MET A 167 -29.84 -20.70 3.33
C MET A 167 -29.17 -19.75 4.30
N ILE A 168 -27.88 -19.52 4.09
CA ILE A 168 -27.18 -18.38 4.68
C ILE A 168 -27.10 -17.29 3.63
N TYR A 169 -27.78 -16.19 3.89
CA TYR A 169 -27.82 -15.00 3.06
C TYR A 169 -26.94 -13.92 3.68
N LYS A 170 -25.86 -13.53 2.99
CA LYS A 170 -24.90 -12.52 3.45
C LYS A 170 -25.21 -11.17 2.79
N PHE A 171 -25.24 -10.09 3.55
CA PHE A 171 -25.29 -8.73 3.01
C PHE A 171 -23.90 -8.27 2.62
N LEU A 172 -23.78 -7.64 1.44
CA LEU A 172 -22.57 -7.04 0.93
C LEU A 172 -22.55 -5.52 1.18
N GLU A 173 -21.42 -4.86 0.95
CA GLU A 173 -21.23 -3.45 1.32
C GLU A 173 -22.23 -2.48 0.65
N ASP A 174 -22.64 -2.75 -0.58
CA ASP A 174 -23.63 -1.96 -1.33
C ASP A 174 -25.08 -2.31 -0.95
N GLY A 175 -25.25 -3.27 -0.07
CA GLY A 175 -26.52 -3.72 0.49
C GLY A 175 -27.23 -4.80 -0.30
N HIS A 176 -26.71 -5.26 -1.45
CA HIS A 176 -27.22 -6.48 -2.07
C HIS A 176 -26.79 -7.71 -1.24
N GLY A 177 -27.45 -8.84 -1.43
CA GLY A 177 -27.11 -10.05 -0.69
C GLY A 177 -26.78 -11.22 -1.59
N GLU A 178 -26.03 -12.16 -1.04
CA GLU A 178 -25.59 -13.39 -1.71
C GLU A 178 -25.92 -14.62 -0.85
N VAL A 179 -26.39 -15.70 -1.46
CA VAL A 179 -26.56 -16.99 -0.79
C VAL A 179 -25.23 -17.73 -0.78
N ILE A 180 -24.58 -17.77 0.37
CA ILE A 180 -23.22 -18.35 0.52
C ILE A 180 -23.18 -19.76 1.12
N ALA A 181 -24.30 -20.25 1.61
CA ALA A 181 -24.50 -21.65 1.99
C ALA A 181 -25.96 -22.04 1.82
N GLU A 182 -26.24 -23.28 1.48
CA GLU A 182 -27.60 -23.77 1.26
C GLU A 182 -27.70 -25.25 1.61
N VAL A 183 -28.79 -25.63 2.30
CA VAL A 183 -29.23 -26.99 2.46
C VAL A 183 -30.70 -27.06 2.07
N LYS A 184 -31.07 -27.96 1.15
CA LYS A 184 -32.41 -28.03 0.54
C LYS A 184 -32.84 -29.47 0.27
N ASN A 185 -34.11 -29.69 -0.05
CA ASN A 185 -34.59 -30.94 -0.60
C ASN A 185 -34.01 -31.16 -2.01
N ASP A 186 -33.81 -32.40 -2.41
CA ASP A 186 -33.15 -32.75 -3.69
C ASP A 186 -33.93 -32.32 -4.93
N ASP A 187 -35.25 -32.20 -4.81
CA ASP A 187 -36.18 -31.79 -5.88
C ASP A 187 -36.24 -30.28 -6.12
N LEU A 188 -35.59 -29.48 -5.27
CA LEU A 188 -35.58 -28.02 -5.38
C LEU A 188 -34.39 -27.52 -6.19
N GLU A 189 -34.53 -26.43 -6.94
CA GLU A 189 -33.45 -25.73 -7.59
C GLU A 189 -32.53 -25.09 -6.55
N SER A 190 -31.23 -24.97 -6.87
CA SER A 190 -30.24 -24.33 -5.96
C SER A 190 -30.29 -22.82 -6.10
N PHE A 191 -30.22 -22.14 -4.94
CA PHE A 191 -30.02 -20.70 -4.84
C PHE A 191 -28.61 -20.34 -4.42
N TYR A 192 -27.74 -21.32 -4.21
CA TYR A 192 -26.33 -21.11 -3.86
C TYR A 192 -25.63 -20.26 -4.91
N GLY A 193 -24.96 -19.21 -4.48
CA GLY A 193 -24.26 -18.25 -5.34
C GLY A 193 -25.16 -17.25 -6.05
N LEU A 194 -26.50 -17.25 -5.81
CA LEU A 194 -27.39 -16.24 -6.35
C LEU A 194 -27.31 -14.95 -5.53
N HIS A 195 -27.33 -13.84 -6.26
CA HIS A 195 -27.36 -12.49 -5.71
C HIS A 195 -28.77 -11.90 -5.77
N TYR A 196 -29.12 -11.12 -4.76
CA TYR A 196 -30.41 -10.46 -4.61
C TYR A 196 -30.18 -8.95 -4.37
N PRO A 197 -30.83 -8.06 -5.12
CA PRO A 197 -30.61 -6.62 -4.96
C PRO A 197 -31.02 -6.12 -3.56
N ALA A 198 -30.42 -5.00 -3.19
CA ALA A 198 -30.70 -4.32 -1.90
C ALA A 198 -32.19 -3.95 -1.71
N SER A 199 -32.95 -3.77 -2.81
CA SER A 199 -34.36 -3.47 -2.77
C SER A 199 -35.24 -4.60 -2.25
N ASP A 200 -34.80 -5.87 -2.34
CA ASP A 200 -35.55 -7.03 -1.89
C ASP A 200 -35.67 -7.08 -0.36
N ILE A 201 -34.68 -6.55 0.37
CA ILE A 201 -34.73 -6.36 1.83
C ILE A 201 -34.36 -4.90 2.15
N PRO A 202 -35.37 -4.00 2.16
CA PRO A 202 -35.13 -2.58 2.34
C PRO A 202 -34.60 -2.23 3.71
N LYS A 203 -34.01 -1.03 3.83
CA LYS A 203 -33.27 -0.60 5.03
C LYS A 203 -34.09 -0.70 6.31
N GLN A 204 -35.37 -0.29 6.33
CA GLN A 204 -36.22 -0.39 7.52
C GLN A 204 -36.44 -1.85 7.94
N ALA A 205 -36.52 -2.80 7.02
CA ALA A 205 -36.60 -4.21 7.36
C ALA A 205 -35.31 -4.71 8.00
N ARG A 206 -34.15 -4.28 7.48
CA ARG A 206 -32.84 -4.61 8.07
C ARG A 206 -32.68 -4.07 9.49
N GLU A 207 -33.13 -2.85 9.76
CA GLU A 207 -33.11 -2.31 11.14
C GLU A 207 -34.01 -3.14 12.08
N LEU A 208 -35.18 -3.61 11.62
CA LEU A 208 -35.99 -4.51 12.43
C LEU A 208 -35.36 -5.89 12.67
N TYR A 209 -34.58 -6.40 11.73
CA TYR A 209 -33.82 -7.65 11.90
C TYR A 209 -32.69 -7.50 12.96
N LYS A 210 -32.16 -6.32 13.16
CA LYS A 210 -31.20 -6.06 14.26
C LYS A 210 -31.88 -6.15 15.63
N LEU A 211 -33.13 -5.70 15.72
CA LEU A 211 -33.89 -5.71 16.97
C LEU A 211 -34.54 -7.08 17.23
N ASN A 212 -35.10 -7.69 16.20
CA ASN A 212 -35.79 -8.97 16.29
C ASN A 212 -34.96 -10.06 15.61
N PHE A 213 -34.33 -10.91 16.42
CA PHE A 213 -33.44 -11.97 15.94
C PHE A 213 -34.15 -13.04 15.09
N THR A 214 -35.46 -13.17 15.19
CA THR A 214 -36.23 -14.15 14.41
C THR A 214 -37.49 -13.53 13.84
N ARG A 215 -37.88 -13.97 12.65
CA ARG A 215 -39.12 -13.58 12.00
C ARG A 215 -39.77 -14.79 11.37
N ILE A 216 -41.05 -15.04 11.68
CA ILE A 216 -41.86 -16.12 11.08
C ILE A 216 -43.00 -15.55 10.21
N ILE A 217 -43.23 -16.23 9.11
CA ILE A 217 -44.42 -16.11 8.25
C ILE A 217 -44.99 -17.54 8.12
N ALA A 218 -46.00 -17.85 8.91
CA ALA A 218 -46.48 -19.23 9.03
C ALA A 218 -47.23 -19.71 7.79
N ASP A 219 -47.97 -18.81 7.13
CA ASP A 219 -48.71 -19.06 5.91
C ASP A 219 -48.88 -17.76 5.09
N VAL A 220 -48.24 -17.76 3.92
CA VAL A 220 -48.25 -16.62 2.99
C VAL A 220 -49.64 -16.35 2.43
N ASN A 221 -50.52 -17.36 2.41
CA ASN A 221 -51.87 -17.29 1.87
C ASN A 221 -52.91 -16.92 2.94
N SER A 222 -52.51 -16.90 4.23
CA SER A 222 -53.44 -16.56 5.30
C SER A 222 -53.81 -15.08 5.30
N LEU A 223 -55.05 -14.79 5.69
CA LEU A 223 -55.51 -13.40 5.85
C LEU A 223 -55.02 -12.84 7.18
N SER A 224 -54.43 -11.67 7.15
CA SER A 224 -54.04 -10.94 8.37
C SER A 224 -55.30 -10.43 9.09
N SER A 225 -55.30 -10.54 10.43
CA SER A 225 -56.41 -10.08 11.27
C SER A 225 -56.20 -8.62 11.69
N PRO A 226 -57.19 -7.75 11.50
CA PRO A 226 -57.16 -6.37 12.01
C PRO A 226 -57.06 -6.32 13.53
N ILE A 227 -56.50 -5.25 14.04
CA ILE A 227 -56.47 -4.91 15.46
C ILE A 227 -57.54 -3.87 15.75
N LEU A 228 -58.44 -4.18 16.65
CA LEU A 228 -59.57 -3.33 17.07
C LEU A 228 -59.19 -2.54 18.30
N THR A 229 -59.59 -1.28 18.40
CA THR A 229 -59.39 -0.38 19.53
C THR A 229 -60.53 0.62 19.64
N LEU A 230 -60.66 1.20 20.83
CA LEU A 230 -61.58 2.31 21.05
C LEU A 230 -60.95 3.68 20.74
N ASN A 231 -59.65 3.74 20.56
CA ASN A 231 -58.93 4.97 20.24
C ASN A 231 -58.08 4.78 18.98
N GLU A 232 -58.63 5.16 17.84
CA GLU A 232 -58.01 5.03 16.51
C GLU A 232 -56.85 6.02 16.26
N GLU A 233 -56.71 7.07 17.11
CA GLU A 233 -55.64 8.07 16.94
C GLU A 233 -54.24 7.57 17.41
N LYS A 234 -54.20 6.50 18.20
CA LYS A 234 -52.95 5.94 18.75
C LYS A 234 -52.62 4.62 18.08
N PRO A 235 -51.77 4.60 17.05
CA PRO A 235 -51.33 3.35 16.43
C PRO A 235 -50.52 2.52 17.41
N LEU A 236 -50.73 1.20 17.41
CA LEU A 236 -49.96 0.26 18.23
C LEU A 236 -48.63 -0.09 17.57
N ASP A 237 -47.53 0.14 18.26
CA ASP A 237 -46.19 -0.29 17.83
C ASP A 237 -46.00 -1.79 18.14
N LEU A 238 -45.84 -2.57 17.07
CA LEU A 238 -45.63 -4.02 17.10
C LEU A 238 -44.17 -4.42 16.84
N THR A 239 -43.21 -3.52 17.06
CA THR A 239 -41.78 -3.81 16.85
C THR A 239 -41.39 -5.15 17.46
N ASN A 240 -41.77 -5.39 18.72
CA ASN A 240 -41.40 -6.61 19.49
C ASN A 240 -42.43 -7.76 19.34
N SER A 241 -43.46 -7.61 18.53
CA SER A 241 -44.51 -8.62 18.35
C SER A 241 -44.13 -9.66 17.28
N VAL A 242 -44.24 -10.92 17.62
CA VAL A 242 -44.03 -12.05 16.68
C VAL A 242 -45.22 -12.17 15.74
N LEU A 243 -46.44 -11.88 16.22
CA LEU A 243 -47.67 -11.92 15.40
C LEU A 243 -47.81 -10.74 14.43
N ARG A 244 -46.95 -9.71 14.54
CA ARG A 244 -46.99 -8.56 13.59
C ARG A 244 -47.20 -8.99 12.16
N ALA A 245 -48.20 -8.41 11.47
CA ALA A 245 -48.44 -8.69 10.05
C ALA A 245 -47.22 -8.32 9.20
N VAL A 246 -47.09 -8.96 8.07
CA VAL A 246 -46.00 -8.76 7.10
C VAL A 246 -46.46 -7.78 6.04
N SER A 247 -45.52 -7.00 5.49
CA SER A 247 -45.77 -6.12 4.34
C SER A 247 -46.41 -6.92 3.20
N PRO A 248 -47.51 -6.44 2.60
CA PRO A 248 -48.14 -7.08 1.43
C PRO A 248 -47.17 -7.29 0.27
N ILE A 249 -46.22 -6.38 0.10
CA ILE A 249 -45.18 -6.46 -0.95
C ILE A 249 -44.29 -7.69 -0.69
N HIS A 250 -43.84 -7.91 0.54
CA HIS A 250 -43.04 -9.07 0.89
C HIS A 250 -43.84 -10.39 0.78
N ILE A 251 -45.10 -10.39 1.13
CA ILE A 251 -46.00 -11.54 0.93
C ILE A 251 -46.09 -11.89 -0.55
N GLN A 252 -46.27 -10.88 -1.42
CA GLN A 252 -46.33 -11.12 -2.87
C GLN A 252 -44.98 -11.60 -3.42
N TYR A 253 -43.88 -11.09 -2.90
CA TYR A 253 -42.54 -11.55 -3.25
C TYR A 253 -42.36 -13.06 -2.97
N LEU A 254 -42.73 -13.51 -1.78
CA LEU A 254 -42.67 -14.93 -1.40
C LEU A 254 -43.58 -15.80 -2.28
N LYS A 255 -44.81 -15.32 -2.60
CA LYS A 255 -45.71 -15.99 -3.52
C LYS A 255 -45.11 -16.17 -4.92
N ASN A 256 -44.43 -15.15 -5.42
CA ASN A 256 -43.77 -15.21 -6.73
C ASN A 256 -42.59 -16.22 -6.72
N MET A 257 -41.92 -16.45 -5.56
CA MET A 257 -40.94 -17.51 -5.36
C MET A 257 -41.55 -18.92 -5.14
N GLY A 258 -42.87 -19.04 -5.07
CA GLY A 258 -43.56 -20.30 -4.73
C GLY A 258 -43.40 -20.70 -3.26
N VAL A 259 -42.94 -19.80 -2.39
CA VAL A 259 -42.78 -20.04 -0.96
C VAL A 259 -44.09 -19.81 -0.22
N GLU A 260 -44.52 -20.81 0.57
CA GLU A 260 -45.75 -20.73 1.33
C GLU A 260 -45.57 -20.40 2.82
N SER A 261 -44.38 -20.69 3.36
CA SER A 261 -43.99 -20.21 4.67
C SER A 261 -42.51 -19.84 4.72
N SER A 262 -42.15 -18.87 5.56
CA SER A 262 -40.80 -18.36 5.69
C SER A 262 -40.45 -18.17 7.16
N PHE A 263 -39.17 -18.48 7.49
CA PHE A 263 -38.62 -18.20 8.79
C PHE A 263 -37.19 -17.64 8.60
N SER A 264 -36.81 -16.61 9.34
CA SER A 264 -35.49 -16.03 9.27
C SER A 264 -34.88 -15.84 10.66
N ILE A 265 -33.57 -16.00 10.75
CA ILE A 265 -32.77 -15.76 11.93
C ILE A 265 -31.69 -14.75 11.58
N SER A 266 -31.53 -13.70 12.35
CA SER A 266 -30.51 -12.68 12.13
C SER A 266 -29.13 -13.17 12.57
N LEU A 267 -28.11 -12.92 11.72
CA LEU A 267 -26.72 -13.08 12.04
C LEU A 267 -26.09 -11.70 12.14
N LEU A 268 -25.54 -11.40 13.31
CA LEU A 268 -24.89 -10.12 13.60
C LEU A 268 -23.37 -10.29 13.65
N SER A 269 -22.66 -9.27 13.23
CA SER A 269 -21.22 -9.11 13.46
C SER A 269 -20.95 -7.66 13.88
N HIS A 270 -20.27 -7.46 14.98
CA HIS A 270 -19.99 -6.13 15.58
C HIS A 270 -21.25 -5.26 15.78
N GLY A 271 -22.38 -5.91 16.11
CA GLY A 271 -23.67 -5.22 16.32
C GLY A 271 -24.41 -4.82 15.02
N GLU A 272 -23.84 -5.07 13.86
CA GLU A 272 -24.43 -4.82 12.56
C GLU A 272 -25.02 -6.12 11.96
N LEU A 273 -26.03 -5.96 11.10
CA LEU A 273 -26.66 -7.10 10.42
C LEU A 273 -25.73 -7.62 9.32
N TRP A 274 -25.01 -8.71 9.61
CA TRP A 274 -24.11 -9.37 8.70
C TRP A 274 -24.84 -10.21 7.65
N GLY A 275 -25.93 -10.89 8.08
CA GLY A 275 -26.68 -11.77 7.21
C GLY A 275 -27.92 -12.34 7.87
N LEU A 276 -28.55 -13.27 7.18
CA LEU A 276 -29.73 -14.02 7.66
C LEU A 276 -29.53 -15.52 7.44
N VAL A 277 -30.00 -16.33 8.39
CA VAL A 277 -30.39 -17.69 8.07
C VAL A 277 -31.81 -17.62 7.53
N ALA A 278 -31.97 -17.72 6.21
CA ALA A 278 -33.25 -17.65 5.52
C ALA A 278 -33.79 -19.05 5.26
N CYS A 279 -34.99 -19.32 5.77
CA CYS A 279 -35.61 -20.63 5.71
C CYS A 279 -36.92 -20.53 4.93
N HIS A 280 -37.09 -21.36 3.91
CA HIS A 280 -38.29 -21.42 3.06
C HIS A 280 -38.93 -22.80 3.11
N ASN A 281 -40.23 -22.83 3.16
CA ASN A 281 -41.02 -24.05 3.09
C ASN A 281 -42.12 -23.87 2.00
N TYR A 282 -42.32 -24.90 1.20
CA TYR A 282 -43.23 -24.88 0.07
C TYR A 282 -44.62 -25.42 0.41
N SER A 283 -44.93 -25.46 1.70
CA SER A 283 -46.27 -25.64 2.27
C SER A 283 -46.42 -24.77 3.53
N PRO A 284 -47.62 -24.41 3.98
CA PRO A 284 -47.82 -23.68 5.22
C PRO A 284 -47.23 -24.43 6.40
N LYS A 285 -46.40 -23.74 7.21
CA LYS A 285 -45.73 -24.32 8.35
C LYS A 285 -45.50 -23.34 9.49
N PHE A 286 -46.06 -23.68 10.63
CA PHE A 286 -45.87 -22.93 11.86
C PHE A 286 -44.78 -23.58 12.70
N ILE A 287 -43.90 -22.78 13.26
CA ILE A 287 -42.88 -23.17 14.21
C ILE A 287 -43.24 -22.53 15.55
N ASP A 288 -43.42 -23.34 16.59
CA ASP A 288 -43.79 -22.82 17.91
C ASP A 288 -42.67 -22.04 18.62
N TYR A 289 -43.00 -21.41 19.69
CA TYR A 289 -42.10 -20.54 20.45
C TYR A 289 -40.77 -21.24 20.80
N LYS A 290 -40.81 -22.48 21.32
CA LYS A 290 -39.59 -23.18 21.79
C LYS A 290 -38.62 -23.46 20.64
N ALA A 291 -39.13 -23.89 19.51
CA ALA A 291 -38.30 -24.16 18.32
C ALA A 291 -37.70 -22.85 17.77
N ARG A 292 -38.46 -21.76 17.79
CA ARG A 292 -37.93 -20.42 17.41
C ARG A 292 -36.86 -19.93 18.35
N GLU A 293 -37.04 -20.09 19.69
CA GLU A 293 -35.99 -19.70 20.66
C GLU A 293 -34.74 -20.57 20.55
N ALA A 294 -34.89 -21.87 20.24
CA ALA A 294 -33.76 -22.74 19.95
C ALA A 294 -32.97 -22.24 18.72
N ALA A 295 -33.68 -21.94 17.65
CA ALA A 295 -33.07 -21.38 16.43
C ALA A 295 -32.42 -20.00 16.66
N LYS A 296 -33.06 -19.15 17.46
CA LYS A 296 -32.53 -17.86 17.88
C LYS A 296 -31.25 -18.01 18.70
N LEU A 297 -31.17 -18.95 19.62
CA LEU A 297 -29.97 -19.26 20.40
C LEU A 297 -28.81 -19.69 19.47
N ILE A 298 -29.10 -20.56 18.51
CA ILE A 298 -28.12 -20.96 17.49
C ILE A 298 -27.64 -19.72 16.72
N GLY A 299 -28.54 -18.88 16.26
CA GLY A 299 -28.17 -17.64 15.56
C GLY A 299 -27.23 -16.74 16.35
N LYS A 300 -27.46 -16.58 17.66
CA LYS A 300 -26.58 -15.82 18.54
C LYS A 300 -25.20 -16.47 18.70
N ILE A 301 -25.15 -17.79 18.88
CA ILE A 301 -23.88 -18.52 18.99
C ILE A 301 -23.10 -18.45 17.67
N VAL A 302 -23.78 -18.62 16.54
CA VAL A 302 -23.17 -18.51 15.21
C VAL A 302 -22.64 -17.10 14.96
N SER A 303 -23.40 -16.07 15.34
CA SER A 303 -22.96 -14.66 15.24
C SER A 303 -21.66 -14.44 16.00
N SER A 304 -21.56 -14.90 17.25
CA SER A 304 -20.33 -14.76 18.05
C SER A 304 -19.17 -15.61 17.48
N ALA A 305 -19.46 -16.80 16.98
CA ALA A 305 -18.44 -17.67 16.38
C ALA A 305 -17.95 -17.10 15.04
N LEU A 306 -18.82 -16.50 14.26
CA LEU A 306 -18.51 -15.83 12.99
C LEU A 306 -17.58 -14.64 13.22
N GLU A 307 -17.94 -13.76 14.16
CA GLU A 307 -17.14 -12.59 14.56
C GLU A 307 -15.73 -13.04 14.98
N TYR A 308 -15.64 -14.03 15.87
CA TYR A 308 -14.35 -14.60 16.28
C TYR A 308 -13.51 -15.15 15.11
N ARG A 309 -14.15 -15.89 14.18
CA ARG A 309 -13.44 -16.47 13.03
C ARG A 309 -12.97 -15.41 12.04
N GLU A 310 -13.80 -14.40 11.75
CA GLU A 310 -13.40 -13.28 10.90
C GLU A 310 -12.22 -12.52 11.51
N GLU A 311 -12.26 -12.24 12.83
CA GLU A 311 -11.15 -11.60 13.54
C GLU A 311 -9.87 -12.47 13.56
N GLU A 312 -9.99 -13.79 13.75
CA GLU A 312 -8.86 -14.72 13.72
C GLU A 312 -8.18 -14.74 12.34
N GLU A 313 -8.97 -14.81 11.25
CA GLU A 313 -8.46 -14.77 9.88
C GLU A 313 -7.79 -13.42 9.57
N GLU A 314 -8.43 -12.31 9.95
CA GLU A 314 -7.85 -10.97 9.78
C GLU A 314 -6.58 -10.78 10.60
N SER A 315 -6.58 -11.21 11.87
CA SER A 315 -5.42 -11.11 12.76
C SER A 315 -4.24 -11.93 12.26
N SER A 316 -4.48 -13.15 11.79
CA SER A 316 -3.44 -14.02 11.21
C SER A 316 -2.81 -13.36 9.98
N GLN A 317 -3.63 -12.84 9.09
CA GLN A 317 -3.17 -12.13 7.88
C GLN A 317 -2.40 -10.85 8.24
N GLN A 318 -2.91 -10.09 9.22
CA GLN A 318 -2.26 -8.88 9.71
C GLN A 318 -0.90 -9.18 10.36
N ASN A 319 -0.78 -10.26 11.12
CA ASN A 319 0.48 -10.68 11.74
C ASN A 319 1.54 -11.00 10.66
N ASN A 320 1.18 -11.73 9.61
CA ASN A 320 2.09 -12.00 8.49
C ASN A 320 2.58 -10.71 7.82
N TYR A 321 1.67 -9.75 7.60
CA TYR A 321 2.05 -8.44 7.04
C TYR A 321 2.96 -7.64 7.98
N GLN A 322 2.72 -7.69 9.29
CA GLN A 322 3.58 -7.00 10.27
C GLN A 322 4.97 -7.63 10.36
N GLU A 323 5.06 -8.95 10.26
CA GLU A 323 6.34 -9.66 10.22
C GLU A 323 7.15 -9.25 8.97
N ALA A 324 6.54 -9.26 7.79
CA ALA A 324 7.15 -8.79 6.55
C ALA A 324 7.58 -7.31 6.63
N LEU A 325 6.72 -6.46 7.16
CA LEU A 325 7.01 -5.03 7.35
C LEU A 325 8.19 -4.80 8.30
N HIS A 326 8.25 -5.59 9.39
CA HIS A 326 9.35 -5.52 10.36
C HIS A 326 10.67 -5.97 9.73
N ALA A 327 10.67 -7.11 9.04
CA ALA A 327 11.84 -7.65 8.34
C ALA A 327 12.39 -6.66 7.30
N LEU A 328 11.52 -6.08 6.46
CA LEU A 328 11.89 -5.03 5.50
C LEU A 328 12.45 -3.78 6.18
N THR A 329 11.85 -3.34 7.30
CA THR A 329 12.35 -2.19 8.05
C THR A 329 13.78 -2.43 8.57
N LEU A 330 14.07 -3.64 9.05
CA LEU A 330 15.42 -4.02 9.48
C LEU A 330 16.41 -4.06 8.31
N ALA A 331 15.97 -4.59 7.16
CA ALA A 331 16.79 -4.66 5.96
C ALA A 331 17.12 -3.27 5.38
N LEU A 332 16.17 -2.34 5.38
CA LEU A 332 16.35 -0.95 4.94
C LEU A 332 17.39 -0.17 5.76
N ASN A 333 17.61 -0.55 7.03
CA ASN A 333 18.60 0.08 7.91
C ASN A 333 20.01 -0.48 7.74
N LYS A 334 20.19 -1.53 6.94
CA LYS A 334 21.52 -2.09 6.61
C LYS A 334 22.10 -1.36 5.39
N ASP A 335 23.43 -1.40 5.27
CA ASP A 335 24.11 -0.93 4.07
C ASP A 335 23.84 -1.88 2.91
N GLY A 336 23.18 -1.38 1.88
CA GLY A 336 22.82 -2.16 0.70
C GLY A 336 22.08 -1.34 -0.36
N ASP A 337 21.90 -1.95 -1.50
CA ASP A 337 21.10 -1.41 -2.59
C ASP A 337 19.61 -1.39 -2.20
N MET A 338 18.99 -0.22 -2.31
CA MET A 338 17.59 0.02 -1.94
C MET A 338 16.64 -0.84 -2.78
N LEU A 339 16.82 -0.89 -4.09
CA LEU A 339 15.97 -1.66 -4.99
C LEU A 339 16.02 -3.15 -4.68
N ASN A 340 17.23 -3.70 -4.49
CA ASN A 340 17.42 -5.09 -4.12
C ASN A 340 16.80 -5.41 -2.75
N THR A 341 16.91 -4.49 -1.79
CA THR A 341 16.29 -4.65 -0.46
C THR A 341 14.76 -4.73 -0.55
N LEU A 342 14.14 -3.93 -1.43
CA LEU A 342 12.69 -3.85 -1.54
C LEU A 342 12.06 -4.98 -2.38
N THR A 343 12.83 -5.59 -3.31
CA THR A 343 12.25 -6.51 -4.32
C THR A 343 12.87 -7.90 -4.39
N ALA A 344 14.06 -8.11 -3.83
CA ALA A 344 14.82 -9.36 -4.02
C ALA A 344 15.20 -10.11 -2.74
N GLN A 345 14.85 -9.61 -1.56
CA GLN A 345 15.07 -10.27 -0.28
C GLN A 345 14.05 -11.39 -0.01
N GLU A 346 14.19 -12.10 1.10
CA GLU A 346 13.25 -13.12 1.58
C GLU A 346 11.84 -12.53 1.77
N TYR A 347 11.76 -11.38 2.44
CA TYR A 347 10.55 -10.55 2.50
C TYR A 347 10.70 -9.35 1.58
N THR A 348 9.69 -9.07 0.78
CA THR A 348 9.65 -8.00 -0.20
C THR A 348 8.44 -7.09 0.01
N LEU A 349 8.35 -6.03 -0.76
CA LEU A 349 7.16 -5.18 -0.78
C LEU A 349 5.87 -5.93 -1.15
N ASN A 350 5.99 -7.06 -1.85
CA ASN A 350 4.83 -7.88 -2.22
C ASN A 350 4.21 -8.61 -1.03
N ASP A 351 4.95 -8.76 0.07
CA ASP A 351 4.54 -9.56 1.25
C ASP A 351 3.86 -8.71 2.34
N ILE A 352 3.84 -7.39 2.21
CA ILE A 352 3.23 -6.48 3.19
C ILE A 352 1.73 -6.25 2.97
N ILE A 353 1.20 -6.63 1.82
CA ILE A 353 -0.21 -6.55 1.45
C ILE A 353 -0.57 -7.72 0.51
N SER A 354 -1.85 -7.98 0.33
CA SER A 354 -2.33 -8.99 -0.63
C SER A 354 -2.21 -8.44 -2.06
N SER A 355 -1.05 -8.64 -2.69
CA SER A 355 -0.80 -8.26 -4.09
C SER A 355 -0.16 -9.42 -4.84
N THR A 356 -0.31 -9.46 -6.16
CA THR A 356 0.33 -10.46 -7.02
C THR A 356 1.66 -10.00 -7.54
N GLY A 357 1.93 -8.71 -7.51
CA GLY A 357 3.20 -8.13 -7.92
C GLY A 357 3.36 -6.69 -7.48
N VAL A 358 4.59 -6.24 -7.46
CA VAL A 358 4.99 -4.86 -7.14
C VAL A 358 6.06 -4.37 -8.11
N ALA A 359 5.98 -3.11 -8.50
CA ALA A 359 6.98 -2.41 -9.28
C ALA A 359 7.46 -1.17 -8.52
N VAL A 360 8.76 -0.98 -8.49
CA VAL A 360 9.44 0.14 -7.83
C VAL A 360 10.21 0.93 -8.87
N LEU A 361 9.94 2.21 -9.00
CA LEU A 361 10.73 3.18 -9.75
C LEU A 361 11.58 3.96 -8.74
N PHE A 362 12.91 3.85 -8.85
CA PHE A 362 13.85 4.50 -7.96
C PHE A 362 15.13 4.88 -8.74
N GLU A 363 15.59 6.13 -8.65
CA GLU A 363 16.75 6.65 -9.42
C GLU A 363 16.68 6.35 -10.92
N GLY A 364 15.46 6.40 -11.50
CA GLY A 364 15.22 6.12 -12.92
C GLY A 364 15.25 4.63 -13.31
N GLN A 365 15.54 3.73 -12.38
CA GLN A 365 15.53 2.28 -12.59
C GLN A 365 14.19 1.68 -12.13
N ILE A 366 13.73 0.65 -12.84
CA ILE A 366 12.54 -0.12 -12.46
C ILE A 366 12.99 -1.48 -11.97
N SER A 367 12.55 -1.84 -10.75
CA SER A 367 12.69 -3.18 -10.20
C SER A 367 11.30 -3.75 -9.89
N THR A 368 11.13 -5.06 -10.09
CA THR A 368 9.82 -5.72 -9.97
C THR A 368 9.92 -7.01 -9.18
N LYS A 369 8.81 -7.39 -8.52
CA LYS A 369 8.63 -8.69 -7.87
C LYS A 369 7.23 -9.20 -8.15
N GLY A 370 7.10 -10.52 -8.39
CA GLY A 370 5.81 -11.14 -8.69
C GLY A 370 5.35 -10.87 -10.13
N ILE A 371 4.04 -10.86 -10.34
CA ILE A 371 3.41 -10.70 -11.66
C ILE A 371 3.05 -9.24 -11.86
N VAL A 372 3.68 -8.59 -12.83
CA VAL A 372 3.51 -7.16 -13.13
C VAL A 372 3.38 -6.93 -14.64
N PRO A 373 2.86 -5.78 -15.10
CA PRO A 373 2.88 -5.38 -16.51
C PRO A 373 4.30 -5.30 -17.09
N GLY A 374 4.42 -5.32 -18.41
CA GLY A 374 5.71 -5.17 -19.11
C GLY A 374 6.38 -3.81 -18.83
N GLU A 375 7.70 -3.73 -19.04
CA GLU A 375 8.48 -2.53 -18.68
C GLU A 375 7.98 -1.24 -19.35
N GLU A 376 7.63 -1.29 -20.66
CA GLU A 376 7.09 -0.13 -21.38
C GLU A 376 5.73 0.31 -20.78
N GLN A 377 4.88 -0.65 -20.44
CA GLN A 377 3.58 -0.40 -19.81
C GLN A 377 3.76 0.20 -18.41
N LEU A 378 4.74 -0.28 -17.63
CA LEU A 378 5.09 0.28 -16.32
C LEU A 378 5.57 1.72 -16.43
N ARG A 379 6.47 2.04 -17.39
CA ARG A 379 6.94 3.42 -17.63
C ARG A 379 5.79 4.35 -18.00
N ALA A 380 4.87 3.89 -18.83
CA ALA A 380 3.67 4.65 -19.21
C ALA A 380 2.74 4.85 -18.01
N LEU A 381 2.54 3.82 -17.18
CA LEU A 381 1.73 3.88 -15.97
C LEU A 381 2.31 4.85 -14.93
N PHE A 382 3.62 4.79 -14.65
CA PHE A 382 4.30 5.73 -13.75
C PHE A 382 4.14 7.18 -14.21
N LYS A 383 4.28 7.43 -15.52
CA LYS A 383 4.07 8.77 -16.10
C LYS A 383 2.63 9.25 -15.96
N TRP A 384 1.66 8.37 -16.12
CA TRP A 384 0.24 8.70 -15.92
C TRP A 384 -0.05 8.98 -14.44
N LEU A 385 0.41 8.12 -13.53
CA LEU A 385 0.23 8.28 -12.08
C LEU A 385 0.81 9.61 -11.59
N LYS A 386 2.01 10.00 -12.05
CA LYS A 386 2.64 11.28 -11.71
C LYS A 386 1.73 12.48 -12.02
N LYS A 387 0.94 12.40 -13.10
CA LYS A 387 0.01 13.47 -13.50
C LYS A 387 -1.33 13.43 -12.77
N THR A 388 -1.75 12.24 -12.36
CA THR A 388 -3.09 12.00 -11.83
C THR A 388 -3.13 12.06 -10.30
N MET A 389 -2.01 11.75 -9.65
CA MET A 389 -1.95 11.72 -8.19
C MET A 389 -1.76 13.13 -7.60
N ASP A 390 -2.78 13.67 -6.95
CA ASP A 390 -2.68 14.87 -6.11
C ASP A 390 -2.10 14.51 -4.73
N ASP A 391 -2.53 13.38 -4.17
CA ASP A 391 -2.06 12.83 -2.90
C ASP A 391 -0.84 11.93 -3.06
N THR A 392 -0.25 11.53 -1.93
CA THR A 392 0.91 10.62 -1.89
C THR A 392 0.57 9.16 -2.11
N ILE A 393 -0.70 8.80 -2.00
CA ILE A 393 -1.22 7.45 -2.23
C ILE A 393 -2.44 7.53 -3.13
N TYR A 394 -2.48 6.65 -4.12
CA TYR A 394 -3.60 6.46 -5.02
C TYR A 394 -3.96 4.97 -5.07
N TYR A 395 -5.24 4.63 -5.07
CA TYR A 395 -5.67 3.26 -5.23
C TYR A 395 -6.97 3.17 -6.01
N THR A 396 -7.09 2.13 -6.80
CA THR A 396 -8.33 1.76 -7.51
C THR A 396 -8.39 0.24 -7.67
N HIS A 397 -9.59 -0.30 -7.79
CA HIS A 397 -9.84 -1.70 -8.15
C HIS A 397 -10.32 -1.86 -9.59
N SER A 398 -10.45 -0.76 -10.33
CA SER A 398 -10.93 -0.71 -11.73
C SER A 398 -10.04 0.18 -12.59
N LEU A 399 -8.72 -0.08 -12.59
CA LEU A 399 -7.75 0.70 -13.35
C LEU A 399 -8.09 0.82 -14.84
N PRO A 400 -8.55 -0.23 -15.55
CA PRO A 400 -8.91 -0.15 -16.97
C PRO A 400 -10.02 0.86 -17.30
N GLU A 401 -10.82 1.27 -16.32
CA GLU A 401 -11.87 2.27 -16.52
C GLU A 401 -11.35 3.70 -16.45
N VAL A 402 -10.35 3.94 -15.59
CA VAL A 402 -9.76 5.28 -15.38
C VAL A 402 -8.49 5.49 -16.22
N TYR A 403 -7.82 4.43 -16.60
CA TYR A 403 -6.62 4.43 -17.46
C TYR A 403 -6.75 3.39 -18.56
N HIS A 404 -7.25 3.78 -19.72
CA HIS A 404 -7.61 2.87 -20.82
C HIS A 404 -6.48 1.97 -21.33
N ALA A 405 -5.22 2.42 -21.25
CA ALA A 405 -4.08 1.58 -21.63
C ALA A 405 -3.94 0.33 -20.73
N ALA A 406 -4.50 0.35 -19.52
CA ALA A 406 -4.49 -0.81 -18.63
C ALA A 406 -5.34 -1.98 -19.13
N ARG A 407 -6.21 -1.78 -20.12
CA ARG A 407 -7.01 -2.86 -20.74
C ARG A 407 -6.12 -3.94 -21.38
N GLU A 408 -4.93 -3.56 -21.85
CA GLU A 408 -3.99 -4.49 -22.48
C GLU A 408 -3.36 -5.46 -21.44
N TYR A 409 -3.31 -5.08 -20.17
CA TYR A 409 -2.73 -5.87 -19.09
C TYR A 409 -3.68 -6.06 -17.90
N LYS A 410 -5.00 -5.98 -18.13
CA LYS A 410 -6.01 -6.16 -17.09
C LYS A 410 -5.88 -7.48 -16.32
N ALA A 411 -5.47 -8.55 -17.00
CA ALA A 411 -5.21 -9.86 -16.38
C ALA A 411 -4.12 -9.84 -15.29
N VAL A 412 -3.31 -8.76 -15.22
CA VAL A 412 -2.22 -8.60 -14.26
C VAL A 412 -2.48 -7.42 -13.31
N GLY A 413 -3.10 -6.35 -13.82
CA GLY A 413 -3.19 -5.08 -13.10
C GLY A 413 -4.52 -4.36 -13.28
N SER A 414 -5.65 -4.99 -13.00
CA SER A 414 -6.95 -4.32 -12.91
C SER A 414 -7.09 -3.51 -11.64
N GLY A 415 -6.42 -3.89 -10.56
CA GLY A 415 -6.33 -3.12 -9.33
C GLY A 415 -4.92 -2.66 -9.03
N ILE A 416 -4.76 -1.42 -8.59
CA ILE A 416 -3.47 -0.89 -8.15
C ILE A 416 -3.58 -0.13 -6.83
N VAL A 417 -2.47 -0.15 -6.06
CA VAL A 417 -2.13 0.85 -5.06
C VAL A 417 -0.80 1.46 -5.44
N ALA A 418 -0.74 2.77 -5.56
CA ALA A 418 0.47 3.52 -5.87
C ALA A 418 0.86 4.42 -4.71
N SER A 419 2.15 4.51 -4.42
CA SER A 419 2.71 5.34 -3.37
C SER A 419 3.88 6.15 -3.90
N ILE A 420 3.82 7.48 -3.80
CA ILE A 420 4.93 8.38 -4.16
C ILE A 420 5.91 8.43 -3.00
N ILE A 421 7.18 8.14 -3.26
CA ILE A 421 8.30 8.29 -2.33
C ILE A 421 8.87 9.70 -2.43
N SER A 422 9.24 10.12 -3.66
CA SER A 422 9.74 11.46 -3.95
C SER A 422 9.14 11.95 -5.27
N ARG A 423 8.51 13.13 -5.25
CA ARG A 423 7.97 13.76 -6.47
C ARG A 423 9.08 14.32 -7.36
N ASP A 424 10.09 14.94 -6.74
CA ASP A 424 11.19 15.60 -7.44
C ASP A 424 12.10 14.59 -8.15
N MET A 425 12.34 13.45 -7.49
CA MET A 425 13.16 12.35 -8.04
C MET A 425 12.36 11.35 -8.85
N GLU A 426 11.02 11.55 -8.97
CA GLU A 426 10.09 10.66 -9.69
C GLU A 426 10.03 9.22 -9.12
N GLU A 427 10.27 9.06 -7.80
CA GLU A 427 10.32 7.77 -7.14
C GLU A 427 8.95 7.32 -6.67
N MET A 428 8.56 6.09 -7.03
CA MET A 428 7.22 5.58 -6.80
C MET A 428 7.20 4.05 -6.67
N ILE A 429 6.24 3.54 -5.90
CA ILE A 429 5.96 2.12 -5.77
C ILE A 429 4.52 1.85 -6.20
N VAL A 430 4.29 0.79 -6.96
CA VAL A 430 2.95 0.36 -7.40
C VAL A 430 2.79 -1.12 -7.15
N TRP A 431 1.73 -1.50 -6.41
CA TRP A 431 1.29 -2.87 -6.20
C TRP A 431 0.12 -3.18 -7.12
N PHE A 432 0.03 -4.44 -7.56
CA PHE A 432 -0.93 -4.90 -8.55
C PHE A 432 -1.82 -6.02 -8.00
N LYS A 433 -3.09 -5.99 -8.38
CA LYS A 433 -4.03 -7.11 -8.29
C LYS A 433 -4.57 -7.43 -9.68
N PRO A 434 -4.68 -8.73 -10.04
CA PRO A 434 -5.20 -9.16 -11.34
C PRO A 434 -6.68 -8.84 -11.49
N GLU A 435 -7.16 -8.88 -12.72
CA GLU A 435 -8.59 -8.93 -13.00
C GLU A 435 -9.21 -10.14 -12.33
N GLN A 436 -10.32 -9.93 -11.68
CA GLN A 436 -11.21 -10.98 -11.21
C GLN A 436 -12.48 -10.93 -12.05
N ILE A 437 -12.55 -11.78 -13.06
CA ILE A 437 -13.80 -11.96 -13.81
C ILE A 437 -14.77 -12.66 -12.87
N THR A 438 -15.79 -11.96 -12.42
CA THR A 438 -16.83 -12.50 -11.57
C THR A 438 -18.13 -12.49 -12.35
N THR A 439 -18.73 -13.65 -12.56
CA THR A 439 -20.10 -13.72 -13.05
C THR A 439 -21.02 -13.61 -11.85
N ILE A 440 -21.69 -12.48 -11.72
CA ILE A 440 -22.73 -12.29 -10.71
C ILE A 440 -24.02 -12.87 -11.25
N ASN A 441 -24.47 -13.95 -10.64
CA ASN A 441 -25.73 -14.59 -10.98
C ASN A 441 -26.86 -13.96 -10.16
N TRP A 442 -27.57 -13.04 -10.74
CA TRP A 442 -28.71 -12.43 -10.09
C TRP A 442 -29.94 -13.35 -10.13
N ALA A 443 -30.69 -13.41 -9.05
CA ALA A 443 -32.02 -14.02 -9.02
C ALA A 443 -33.03 -13.09 -9.73
N GLY A 444 -32.98 -13.05 -11.06
CA GLY A 444 -33.71 -12.11 -11.91
C GLY A 444 -32.96 -10.82 -12.21
N ASP A 445 -33.34 -10.08 -13.27
CA ASP A 445 -32.67 -8.85 -13.71
C ASP A 445 -32.71 -7.77 -12.61
N PRO A 446 -31.53 -7.31 -12.09
CA PRO A 446 -31.47 -6.30 -11.05
C PRO A 446 -31.95 -4.91 -11.49
N ASN A 447 -31.93 -4.63 -12.80
CA ASN A 447 -32.19 -3.31 -13.39
C ASN A 447 -33.62 -3.16 -13.93
N LYS A 448 -34.52 -4.12 -13.69
CA LYS A 448 -35.90 -4.00 -14.21
C LYS A 448 -36.60 -2.78 -13.63
N PRO A 449 -37.10 -1.89 -14.48
CA PRO A 449 -37.79 -0.70 -14.04
C PRO A 449 -39.13 -1.07 -13.37
N ALA A 450 -39.56 -0.22 -12.43
CA ALA A 450 -40.86 -0.27 -11.86
C ALA A 450 -41.93 -0.22 -12.99
N VAL A 451 -42.95 -1.07 -12.91
CA VAL A 451 -44.03 -1.10 -13.86
C VAL A 451 -44.97 0.08 -13.56
N LYS A 452 -45.28 0.92 -14.57
CA LYS A 452 -46.32 1.93 -14.43
C LYS A 452 -47.69 1.22 -14.32
N GLY A 453 -48.38 1.44 -13.21
CA GLY A 453 -49.76 1.05 -13.05
C GLY A 453 -50.68 1.79 -14.01
N GLU A 454 -51.93 1.29 -14.19
CA GLU A 454 -52.97 1.94 -15.01
C GLU A 454 -53.31 3.37 -14.53
N ASP A 455 -52.98 3.69 -13.28
CA ASP A 455 -53.09 5.00 -12.62
C ASP A 455 -51.91 5.95 -12.89
N GLY A 456 -50.92 5.52 -13.69
CA GLY A 456 -49.75 6.30 -14.04
C GLY A 456 -48.67 6.39 -12.95
N LEU A 457 -48.87 5.78 -11.79
CA LEU A 457 -47.90 5.69 -10.72
C LEU A 457 -46.93 4.53 -10.97
N LEU A 458 -45.67 4.71 -10.55
CA LEU A 458 -44.64 3.67 -10.58
C LEU A 458 -44.93 2.68 -9.44
N ASN A 459 -45.58 1.57 -9.71
CA ASN A 459 -45.86 0.54 -8.74
C ASN A 459 -44.60 -0.37 -8.60
N LEU A 460 -44.15 -0.59 -7.39
CA LEU A 460 -43.24 -1.69 -7.04
C LEU A 460 -44.00 -2.99 -7.37
N SER A 461 -43.67 -3.56 -8.53
CA SER A 461 -44.00 -4.95 -8.77
C SER A 461 -42.92 -5.79 -8.07
N PRO A 462 -43.30 -6.65 -7.11
CA PRO A 462 -42.37 -7.68 -6.63
C PRO A 462 -41.89 -8.44 -7.86
N ARG A 463 -40.64 -8.90 -7.85
CA ARG A 463 -40.08 -9.64 -8.97
C ARG A 463 -40.99 -10.79 -9.35
N HIS A 464 -41.28 -10.87 -10.64
CA HIS A 464 -42.13 -11.94 -11.20
C HIS A 464 -41.26 -13.11 -11.71
N SER A 465 -39.98 -12.91 -11.98
CA SER A 465 -39.07 -13.94 -12.46
C SER A 465 -37.80 -13.95 -11.59
N PHE A 466 -37.44 -15.13 -11.15
CA PHE A 466 -36.20 -15.45 -10.43
C PHE A 466 -35.25 -16.28 -11.31
N GLU A 467 -35.50 -16.33 -12.63
CA GLU A 467 -34.55 -16.93 -13.56
C GLU A 467 -33.19 -16.25 -13.46
N THR A 468 -32.15 -17.06 -13.44
CA THR A 468 -30.77 -16.58 -13.27
C THR A 468 -30.39 -15.60 -14.38
N PHE A 469 -30.08 -14.38 -14.01
CA PHE A 469 -29.54 -13.35 -14.89
C PHE A 469 -28.04 -13.20 -14.59
N ALA A 470 -27.21 -13.60 -15.55
CA ALA A 470 -25.75 -13.53 -15.40
C ALA A 470 -25.23 -12.15 -15.82
N GLU A 471 -24.64 -11.43 -14.91
CA GLU A 471 -23.91 -10.19 -15.16
C GLU A 471 -22.41 -10.48 -15.06
N MET A 472 -21.68 -10.23 -16.16
CA MET A 472 -20.23 -10.39 -16.17
C MET A 472 -19.58 -9.08 -15.76
N VAL A 473 -18.94 -9.09 -14.59
CA VAL A 473 -18.13 -7.98 -14.10
C VAL A 473 -16.70 -8.21 -14.54
N GLU A 474 -16.23 -7.35 -15.45
CA GLU A 474 -14.88 -7.35 -16.00
C GLU A 474 -14.14 -6.07 -15.60
N ASN A 475 -12.84 -6.02 -15.89
CA ASN A 475 -11.97 -4.85 -15.69
C ASN A 475 -11.78 -4.46 -14.22
N THR A 476 -12.16 -5.30 -13.29
CA THR A 476 -12.07 -5.07 -11.85
C THR A 476 -11.22 -6.13 -11.16
N SER A 477 -10.58 -5.75 -10.06
CA SER A 477 -9.89 -6.66 -9.14
C SER A 477 -10.65 -6.78 -7.82
N VAL A 478 -10.16 -7.65 -6.94
CA VAL A 478 -10.54 -7.62 -5.51
C VAL A 478 -10.25 -6.24 -4.95
N LYS A 479 -11.19 -5.65 -4.20
CA LYS A 479 -11.02 -4.36 -3.53
C LYS A 479 -9.83 -4.37 -2.56
N TRP A 480 -9.21 -3.21 -2.42
CA TRP A 480 -8.17 -2.99 -1.43
C TRP A 480 -8.77 -2.80 -0.04
N ARG A 481 -8.27 -3.56 0.95
CA ARG A 481 -8.71 -3.43 2.34
C ARG A 481 -8.07 -2.21 3.01
N LYS A 482 -8.74 -1.61 3.98
CA LYS A 482 -8.21 -0.47 4.74
C LYS A 482 -6.87 -0.78 5.41
N ALA A 483 -6.71 -2.02 5.93
CA ALA A 483 -5.46 -2.49 6.54
C ALA A 483 -4.30 -2.55 5.52
N GLU A 484 -4.54 -2.94 4.27
CA GLU A 484 -3.53 -2.97 3.20
C GLU A 484 -3.04 -1.54 2.89
N ILE A 485 -3.97 -0.59 2.75
CA ILE A 485 -3.62 0.82 2.52
C ILE A 485 -2.82 1.38 3.71
N ALA A 486 -3.19 1.06 4.95
CA ALA A 486 -2.45 1.47 6.14
C ALA A 486 -1.01 0.92 6.16
N ASN A 487 -0.80 -0.32 5.70
CA ASN A 487 0.54 -0.91 5.58
C ASN A 487 1.38 -0.21 4.50
N VAL A 488 0.78 0.17 3.37
CA VAL A 488 1.45 0.97 2.33
C VAL A 488 1.90 2.33 2.88
N ILE A 489 1.07 3.00 3.68
CA ILE A 489 1.45 4.25 4.36
C ILE A 489 2.65 4.03 5.27
N LYS A 490 2.60 3.00 6.12
CA LYS A 490 3.68 2.68 7.06
C LYS A 490 5.01 2.38 6.37
N ILE A 491 5.01 1.53 5.32
CA ILE A 491 6.26 1.20 4.61
C ILE A 491 6.82 2.41 3.88
N ARG A 492 5.98 3.25 3.28
CA ARG A 492 6.40 4.51 2.68
C ARG A 492 7.18 5.38 3.67
N GLU A 493 6.65 5.58 4.87
CA GLU A 493 7.31 6.37 5.93
C GLU A 493 8.66 5.76 6.33
N LYS A 494 8.75 4.42 6.40
CA LYS A 494 9.99 3.72 6.72
C LYS A 494 11.04 3.89 5.61
N ILE A 495 10.62 3.79 4.34
CA ILE A 495 11.51 4.01 3.19
C ILE A 495 12.04 5.44 3.19
N ILE A 496 11.18 6.45 3.35
CA ILE A 496 11.58 7.85 3.40
C ILE A 496 12.55 8.10 4.56
N THR A 497 12.28 7.52 5.72
CA THR A 497 13.17 7.63 6.89
C THR A 497 14.55 7.02 6.61
N ALA A 498 14.60 5.85 5.95
CA ALA A 498 15.87 5.21 5.57
C ALA A 498 16.65 6.03 4.54
N ILE A 499 15.97 6.59 3.53
CA ILE A 499 16.57 7.49 2.53
C ILE A 499 17.17 8.73 3.20
N ASN A 500 16.41 9.39 4.06
CA ASN A 500 16.88 10.60 4.77
C ASN A 500 18.06 10.31 5.69
N LYS A 501 18.08 9.17 6.35
CA LYS A 501 19.21 8.73 7.18
C LYS A 501 20.48 8.55 6.34
N LYS A 502 20.39 7.81 5.22
CA LYS A 502 21.54 7.62 4.30
C LYS A 502 22.04 8.95 3.71
N ALA A 503 21.11 9.83 3.30
CA ALA A 503 21.48 11.17 2.82
C ALA A 503 22.22 11.99 3.90
N GLY A 504 21.79 11.90 5.15
CA GLY A 504 22.46 12.54 6.30
C GLY A 504 23.86 11.99 6.55
N GLU A 505 24.05 10.68 6.46
CA GLU A 505 25.36 10.02 6.58
C GLU A 505 26.33 10.45 5.46
N ILE A 506 25.86 10.47 4.22
CA ILE A 506 26.64 10.93 3.06
C ILE A 506 27.06 12.39 3.25
N ARG A 507 26.15 13.26 3.69
CA ARG A 507 26.45 14.67 3.96
C ARG A 507 27.53 14.81 5.03
N LEU A 508 27.44 14.08 6.13
CA LEU A 508 28.44 14.10 7.20
C LEU A 508 29.80 13.61 6.72
N LEU A 509 29.83 12.55 5.90
CA LEU A 509 31.07 12.06 5.30
C LEU A 509 31.70 13.09 4.36
N ASN A 510 30.91 13.76 3.53
CA ASN A 510 31.40 14.82 2.66
C ASN A 510 31.96 16.01 3.44
N GLU A 511 31.32 16.41 4.55
CA GLU A 511 31.83 17.45 5.42
C GLU A 511 33.16 17.07 6.08
N ARG A 512 33.29 15.82 6.55
CA ARG A 512 34.56 15.30 7.11
C ARG A 512 35.67 15.26 6.06
N LEU A 513 35.34 14.79 4.85
CA LEU A 513 36.25 14.74 3.72
C LEU A 513 36.78 16.15 3.38
N LYS A 514 35.85 17.13 3.29
CA LYS A 514 36.20 18.53 3.03
C LYS A 514 37.18 19.08 4.11
N LYS A 515 36.85 18.88 5.38
CA LYS A 515 37.75 19.29 6.50
C LYS A 515 39.13 18.66 6.41
N ALA A 516 39.20 17.35 6.14
CA ALA A 516 40.49 16.66 5.99
C ALA A 516 41.35 17.25 4.84
N TYR A 517 40.68 17.65 3.73
CA TYR A 517 41.35 18.34 2.64
C TYR A 517 41.89 19.72 3.05
N GLU A 518 41.08 20.50 3.80
CA GLU A 518 41.47 21.84 4.27
C GLU A 518 42.68 21.75 5.27
N GLU A 519 42.65 20.78 6.18
CA GLU A 519 43.74 20.51 7.11
C GLU A 519 45.05 20.13 6.39
N LEU A 520 44.97 19.24 5.39
CA LEU A 520 46.14 18.84 4.60
C LEU A 520 46.74 20.01 3.79
N ASP A 521 45.92 20.96 3.38
CA ASP A 521 46.35 22.16 2.66
C ASP A 521 47.14 23.12 3.56
N THR A 522 46.56 23.38 4.72
CA THR A 522 47.22 24.21 5.75
C THR A 522 48.55 23.62 6.20
N PHE A 523 48.60 22.30 6.44
CA PHE A 523 49.79 21.57 6.80
C PHE A 523 50.90 21.68 5.73
N SER A 524 50.54 21.46 4.45
CA SER A 524 51.47 21.56 3.33
C SER A 524 52.07 22.95 3.18
N TYR A 525 51.28 24.02 3.36
CA TYR A 525 51.72 25.39 3.28
C TYR A 525 52.66 25.75 4.44
N THR A 526 52.25 25.40 5.68
CA THR A 526 53.03 25.74 6.90
C THR A 526 54.40 25.05 6.91
N ILE A 527 54.46 23.74 6.62
CA ILE A 527 55.72 23.03 6.57
C ILE A 527 56.66 23.62 5.53
N SER A 528 56.15 24.00 4.37
CA SER A 528 57.00 24.55 3.33
C SER A 528 57.58 25.92 3.71
N HIS A 529 56.79 26.76 4.37
CA HIS A 529 57.27 28.03 4.93
C HIS A 529 58.35 27.79 6.01
N ASP A 530 58.10 26.89 6.92
CA ASP A 530 58.98 26.61 8.04
C ASP A 530 60.28 25.92 7.63
N LEU A 531 60.26 25.19 6.54
CA LEU A 531 61.49 24.61 5.95
C LEU A 531 62.29 25.64 5.13
N ARG A 532 61.61 26.58 4.45
CA ARG A 532 62.30 27.61 3.63
C ARG A 532 63.14 28.58 4.50
N THR A 533 62.65 28.96 5.67
CA THR A 533 63.30 29.92 6.55
C THR A 533 64.69 29.46 7.02
N PRO A 534 64.87 28.24 7.58
CA PRO A 534 66.20 27.78 7.96
C PRO A 534 67.15 27.58 6.77
N LEU A 535 66.62 27.14 5.60
CA LEU A 535 67.41 26.99 4.37
C LEU A 535 67.96 28.32 3.88
N THR A 536 67.11 29.36 3.90
CA THR A 536 67.56 30.72 3.54
C THR A 536 68.63 31.22 4.50
N SER A 537 68.51 30.96 5.80
CA SER A 537 69.52 31.32 6.79
C SER A 537 70.84 30.58 6.57
N ILE A 538 70.80 29.26 6.32
CA ILE A 538 71.98 28.46 5.98
C ILE A 538 72.73 29.05 4.79
N LYS A 539 71.95 29.32 3.69
CA LYS A 539 72.48 29.93 2.48
C LYS A 539 73.14 31.27 2.78
N SER A 540 72.45 32.21 3.39
CA SER A 540 72.92 33.58 3.62
C SER A 540 74.13 33.63 4.53
N TYR A 541 74.16 32.84 5.63
CA TYR A 541 75.34 32.77 6.49
C TYR A 541 76.51 32.13 5.77
N THR A 542 76.31 31.09 4.97
CA THR A 542 77.36 30.47 4.20
C THR A 542 77.98 31.42 3.18
N GLU A 543 77.13 32.13 2.41
CA GLU A 543 77.56 33.16 1.45
C GLU A 543 78.32 34.32 2.14
N LEU A 544 77.84 34.74 3.33
CA LEU A 544 78.54 35.76 4.11
C LEU A 544 79.94 35.33 4.50
N VAL A 545 80.07 34.05 4.97
CA VAL A 545 81.36 33.47 5.30
C VAL A 545 82.26 33.41 4.06
N ILE A 546 81.78 33.00 2.91
CA ILE A 546 82.58 32.99 1.70
C ILE A 546 83.04 34.38 1.30
N ALA A 547 82.17 35.39 1.45
CA ALA A 547 82.48 36.77 1.07
C ALA A 547 83.39 37.52 2.03
N THR A 548 83.29 37.25 3.30
CA THR A 548 84.02 38.04 4.34
C THR A 548 85.28 37.40 4.86
N ASN A 549 85.41 36.07 4.83
CA ASN A 549 86.59 35.37 5.38
C ASN A 549 87.73 35.26 4.35
N LYS A 550 88.68 36.20 4.44
CA LYS A 550 89.87 36.26 3.55
C LYS A 550 90.91 35.12 3.79
N SER A 551 90.81 34.36 4.86
CA SER A 551 91.68 33.21 5.15
C SER A 551 91.19 31.88 4.68
N LEU A 552 90.07 31.84 3.99
CA LEU A 552 89.51 30.63 3.35
C LEU A 552 90.35 30.23 2.14
N ASP A 553 90.87 28.99 2.17
CA ASP A 553 91.53 28.41 1.03
C ASP A 553 90.53 28.02 -0.09
N GLU A 554 91.00 27.71 -1.27
CA GLU A 554 90.15 27.33 -2.42
C GLU A 554 89.32 26.05 -2.13
N GLN A 555 89.86 25.17 -1.29
CA GLN A 555 89.09 23.97 -0.90
C GLN A 555 87.91 24.26 0.04
N GLY A 556 88.15 25.18 1.03
CA GLY A 556 87.14 25.69 1.91
C GLY A 556 86.04 26.44 1.18
N LYS A 557 86.35 27.32 0.22
CA LYS A 557 85.39 27.99 -0.61
C LYS A 557 84.58 26.98 -1.45
N LYS A 558 85.18 25.94 -2.00
CA LYS A 558 84.47 24.91 -2.78
C LYS A 558 83.56 24.05 -1.90
N MET A 559 83.95 23.79 -0.60
CA MET A 559 83.08 23.08 0.32
C MET A 559 81.85 23.93 0.73
N LEU A 560 82.00 25.17 1.06
CA LEU A 560 80.95 26.10 1.42
C LEU A 560 80.08 26.39 0.21
N GLY A 561 80.60 26.47 -1.02
CA GLY A 561 79.83 26.56 -2.24
C GLY A 561 78.91 25.34 -2.47
N ARG A 562 79.37 24.15 -2.08
CA ARG A 562 78.53 22.95 -2.05
C ARG A 562 77.34 23.03 -1.06
N VAL A 563 77.57 23.65 0.11
CA VAL A 563 76.51 23.89 1.10
C VAL A 563 75.45 24.84 0.55
N VAL A 564 75.85 25.93 -0.08
CA VAL A 564 74.92 26.89 -0.74
C VAL A 564 74.13 26.17 -1.80
N ALA A 565 74.75 25.44 -2.71
CA ALA A 565 74.14 24.67 -3.75
C ALA A 565 73.13 23.60 -3.18
N GLY A 566 73.49 22.98 -2.05
CA GLY A 566 72.59 22.06 -1.32
C GLY A 566 71.37 22.75 -0.76
N ALA A 567 71.54 23.93 -0.14
CA ALA A 567 70.42 24.72 0.37
C ALA A 567 69.46 25.19 -0.76
N ASP A 568 70.03 25.68 -1.87
CA ASP A 568 69.25 26.08 -3.03
C ASP A 568 68.45 24.90 -3.63
N LYS A 569 69.09 23.73 -3.71
CA LYS A 569 68.45 22.52 -4.18
C LYS A 569 67.27 22.10 -3.28
N MET A 570 67.43 22.15 -1.94
CA MET A 570 66.34 21.84 -1.00
C MET A 570 65.20 22.85 -1.10
N ALA A 571 65.48 24.15 -1.17
CA ALA A 571 64.47 25.19 -1.34
C ALA A 571 63.65 25.00 -2.64
N PHE A 572 64.35 24.64 -3.73
CA PHE A 572 63.70 24.33 -4.98
C PHE A 572 62.79 23.09 -4.91
N LEU A 573 63.27 21.99 -4.31
CA LEU A 573 62.49 20.75 -4.13
C LEU A 573 61.21 21.01 -3.33
N ILE A 574 61.28 21.78 -2.26
CA ILE A 574 60.12 22.19 -1.43
C ILE A 574 59.10 22.95 -2.30
N ASN A 575 59.55 23.89 -3.12
CA ASN A 575 58.68 24.63 -4.00
C ASN A 575 57.98 23.76 -5.07
N GLU A 576 58.72 22.77 -5.62
CA GLU A 576 58.18 21.84 -6.58
C GLU A 576 57.14 20.87 -5.98
N ILE A 577 57.35 20.40 -4.73
CA ILE A 577 56.36 19.62 -3.97
C ILE A 577 55.06 20.44 -3.74
N LEU A 578 55.21 21.72 -3.36
CA LEU A 578 54.07 22.62 -3.18
C LEU A 578 53.28 22.83 -4.49
N LYS A 579 53.98 23.02 -5.61
CA LYS A 579 53.33 23.13 -6.92
C LYS A 579 52.53 21.87 -7.23
N LEU A 580 53.11 20.68 -7.01
CA LEU A 580 52.44 19.41 -7.22
C LEU A 580 51.18 19.26 -6.34
N ALA A 581 51.25 19.66 -5.07
CA ALA A 581 50.14 19.66 -4.15
C ALA A 581 49.01 20.61 -4.59
N ARG A 582 49.35 21.80 -5.12
CA ARG A 582 48.38 22.80 -5.59
C ARG A 582 47.73 22.41 -6.89
N VAL A 583 48.44 21.80 -7.84
CA VAL A 583 47.90 21.33 -9.13
C VAL A 583 46.72 20.39 -8.92
N GLY A 584 46.76 19.52 -7.93
CA GLY A 584 45.67 18.60 -7.64
C GLY A 584 44.34 19.30 -7.21
N ARG A 585 44.37 20.53 -6.73
CA ARG A 585 43.29 21.20 -5.96
C ARG A 585 42.65 22.42 -6.62
N ALA A 586 43.36 23.10 -7.57
CA ALA A 586 42.80 24.28 -8.22
C ALA A 586 41.49 23.94 -8.90
N GLU A 587 40.42 24.66 -8.60
CA GLU A 587 39.27 24.70 -9.52
C GLU A 587 39.78 25.27 -10.83
N VAL A 588 39.50 24.61 -11.93
CA VAL A 588 40.11 24.91 -13.23
C VAL A 588 39.00 25.28 -14.18
N ASP A 589 38.97 26.54 -14.57
CA ASP A 589 38.12 26.96 -15.66
C ASP A 589 38.76 26.52 -16.98
N PHE A 590 38.01 25.73 -17.74
CA PHE A 590 38.43 25.26 -19.05
C PHE A 590 38.00 26.28 -20.09
N GLU A 591 38.98 26.75 -20.85
CA GLU A 591 38.79 27.68 -21.96
C GLU A 591 39.44 27.16 -23.27
N PRO A 592 38.99 27.62 -24.44
CA PRO A 592 39.62 27.26 -25.69
C PRO A 592 41.03 27.88 -25.74
N ILE A 593 42.04 27.04 -25.91
CA ILE A 593 43.47 27.46 -25.96
C ILE A 593 43.97 27.36 -27.39
N ASP A 594 44.47 28.48 -27.96
CA ASP A 594 45.25 28.48 -29.18
C ASP A 594 46.65 27.88 -28.94
N MET A 595 46.77 26.59 -29.23
CA MET A 595 48.01 25.85 -29.00
C MET A 595 49.15 26.27 -29.92
N GLY A 596 48.84 26.83 -31.09
CA GLY A 596 49.87 27.36 -32.01
C GLY A 596 50.61 28.52 -31.38
N HIS A 597 49.88 29.53 -30.92
CA HIS A 597 50.45 30.69 -30.25
C HIS A 597 51.17 30.33 -28.94
N LEU A 598 50.50 29.49 -28.10
CA LEU A 598 51.03 29.07 -26.82
C LEU A 598 52.37 28.30 -26.93
N ILE A 599 52.47 27.33 -27.80
CA ILE A 599 53.66 26.50 -27.98
C ILE A 599 54.78 27.29 -28.64
N GLU A 600 54.50 28.24 -29.51
CA GLU A 600 55.49 29.14 -30.10
C GLU A 600 56.13 30.04 -29.03
N GLU A 601 55.31 30.60 -28.15
CA GLU A 601 55.77 31.45 -27.01
C GLU A 601 56.66 30.63 -26.03
N ILE A 602 56.18 29.44 -25.62
CA ILE A 602 56.94 28.53 -24.74
C ILE A 602 58.29 28.13 -25.38
N SER A 603 58.25 27.81 -26.65
CA SER A 603 59.47 27.40 -27.37
C SER A 603 60.56 28.50 -27.39
N ARG A 604 60.15 29.77 -27.66
CA ARG A 604 61.03 30.91 -27.63
C ARG A 604 61.63 31.16 -26.21
N GLU A 605 60.80 31.05 -25.19
CA GLU A 605 61.20 31.23 -23.80
C GLU A 605 62.16 30.14 -23.36
N VAL A 606 61.88 28.88 -23.64
CA VAL A 606 62.71 27.72 -23.30
C VAL A 606 64.09 27.80 -23.99
N ILE A 607 64.13 28.13 -25.30
CA ILE A 607 65.42 28.27 -26.04
C ILE A 607 66.24 29.37 -25.42
N SER A 608 65.64 30.54 -25.09
CA SER A 608 66.34 31.63 -24.44
C SER A 608 66.86 31.28 -23.06
N SER A 609 66.04 30.64 -22.23
CA SER A 609 66.41 30.31 -20.83
C SER A 609 67.51 29.25 -20.75
N LEU A 610 67.57 28.33 -21.69
CA LEU A 610 68.59 27.26 -21.76
C LEU A 610 69.83 27.65 -22.58
N ASN A 611 69.90 28.88 -23.11
CA ASN A 611 70.93 29.31 -24.06
C ASN A 611 71.14 28.33 -25.23
N ALA A 612 70.04 27.73 -25.74
CA ALA A 612 70.05 26.65 -26.70
C ALA A 612 69.67 27.11 -28.11
N ALA A 613 70.14 28.30 -28.56
CA ALA A 613 69.85 28.87 -29.86
C ALA A 613 70.26 27.99 -31.08
N HIS A 614 71.11 26.98 -30.84
CA HIS A 614 71.51 25.99 -31.84
C HIS A 614 70.56 24.83 -32.01
N VAL A 615 69.54 24.67 -31.16
CA VAL A 615 68.52 23.63 -31.29
C VAL A 615 67.43 24.09 -32.23
N ASN A 616 67.16 23.29 -33.25
CA ASN A 616 66.14 23.59 -34.26
C ASN A 616 64.78 23.10 -33.78
N VAL A 617 63.88 24.01 -33.37
CA VAL A 617 62.50 23.65 -32.94
C VAL A 617 61.55 23.87 -34.14
N LYS A 618 60.90 22.80 -34.60
CA LYS A 618 59.92 22.79 -35.68
C LYS A 618 58.52 22.63 -35.11
N LEU A 619 57.59 23.45 -35.61
CA LEU A 619 56.17 23.39 -35.25
C LEU A 619 55.39 22.86 -36.44
N GLY A 620 54.56 21.82 -36.25
CA GLY A 620 53.57 21.34 -37.17
C GLY A 620 52.20 21.96 -36.96
N GLU A 621 51.15 21.26 -37.40
CA GLU A 621 49.77 21.67 -37.06
C GLU A 621 49.53 21.52 -35.55
N LEU A 622 48.88 22.52 -34.91
CA LEU A 622 48.64 22.57 -33.48
C LEU A 622 47.18 22.95 -33.26
N PRO A 623 46.24 21.96 -33.31
CA PRO A 623 44.80 22.22 -33.09
C PRO A 623 44.50 22.79 -31.70
N THR A 624 43.41 23.56 -31.57
CA THR A 624 42.92 24.12 -30.29
C THR A 624 42.39 23.01 -29.38
N ILE A 625 42.54 23.19 -28.06
CA ILE A 625 41.97 22.30 -27.05
C ILE A 625 41.20 23.11 -25.99
N MET A 626 40.31 22.42 -25.30
CA MET A 626 39.70 22.96 -24.08
C MET A 626 40.58 22.62 -22.87
N GLY A 627 41.02 23.62 -22.13
CA GLY A 627 41.89 23.39 -20.98
C GLY A 627 42.16 24.62 -20.14
N ALA A 628 42.88 24.43 -19.04
CA ALA A 628 43.36 25.54 -18.21
C ALA A 628 44.71 26.03 -18.70
N GLN A 629 44.76 27.18 -19.35
CA GLN A 629 45.94 27.71 -20.01
C GLN A 629 47.19 27.70 -19.11
N PRO A 630 47.20 28.11 -17.81
CA PRO A 630 48.36 28.07 -16.94
C PRO A 630 48.89 26.66 -16.71
N LEU A 631 48.02 25.67 -16.60
CA LEU A 631 48.43 24.29 -16.36
C LEU A 631 48.96 23.65 -17.69
N ILE A 632 48.32 23.93 -18.79
CA ILE A 632 48.77 23.47 -20.14
C ILE A 632 50.12 24.10 -20.47
N THR A 633 50.32 25.39 -20.19
CA THR A 633 51.61 26.05 -20.30
C THR A 633 52.69 25.27 -19.54
N GLN A 634 52.42 24.90 -18.28
CA GLN A 634 53.34 24.14 -17.43
C GLN A 634 53.67 22.75 -18.03
N VAL A 635 52.69 22.05 -18.59
CA VAL A 635 52.88 20.76 -19.27
C VAL A 635 53.88 20.91 -20.42
N PHE A 636 53.59 21.81 -21.33
CA PHE A 636 54.42 21.98 -22.55
C PHE A 636 55.80 22.63 -22.21
N THR A 637 55.91 23.51 -21.25
CA THR A 637 57.21 24.03 -20.76
C THR A 637 58.10 22.90 -20.25
N ASN A 638 57.53 21.95 -19.48
CA ASN A 638 58.29 20.79 -19.00
C ASN A 638 58.71 19.85 -20.14
N LEU A 639 57.81 19.52 -21.06
CA LEU A 639 58.10 18.60 -22.16
C LEU A 639 59.05 19.22 -23.17
N ILE A 640 58.84 20.45 -23.62
CA ILE A 640 59.69 21.17 -24.55
C ILE A 640 61.06 21.44 -23.90
N GLY A 641 61.07 21.84 -22.61
CA GLY A 641 62.31 22.01 -21.83
C GLY A 641 63.16 20.75 -21.76
N ASN A 642 62.53 19.59 -21.54
CA ASN A 642 63.19 18.31 -21.57
C ASN A 642 63.71 17.97 -23.00
N ALA A 643 62.89 18.12 -24.01
CA ALA A 643 63.29 17.87 -25.41
C ALA A 643 64.46 18.71 -25.86
N VAL A 644 64.44 20.03 -25.63
CA VAL A 644 65.56 20.94 -25.94
C VAL A 644 66.82 20.58 -25.17
N LYS A 645 66.70 20.35 -23.87
CA LYS A 645 67.82 20.04 -23.00
C LYS A 645 68.54 18.75 -23.35
N TYR A 646 67.79 17.68 -23.64
CA TYR A 646 68.38 16.36 -23.92
C TYR A 646 68.82 16.17 -25.38
N SER A 647 68.37 17.01 -26.30
CA SER A 647 68.80 17.05 -27.69
C SER A 647 69.99 17.97 -27.91
N ALA A 648 70.26 18.98 -27.05
CA ALA A 648 71.29 20.02 -27.25
C ALA A 648 72.71 19.52 -27.56
N ALA A 649 73.06 18.32 -27.11
CA ALA A 649 74.35 17.70 -27.37
C ALA A 649 74.41 16.82 -28.64
N SER A 650 73.32 16.69 -29.36
CA SER A 650 73.22 15.92 -30.63
C SER A 650 73.92 16.65 -31.76
N VAL A 651 74.33 15.92 -32.79
CA VAL A 651 75.05 16.51 -33.96
C VAL A 651 74.25 17.54 -34.74
N ASN A 652 72.95 17.30 -34.86
CA ASN A 652 71.97 18.22 -35.43
C ASN A 652 70.73 18.24 -34.48
N PRO A 653 70.76 19.06 -33.40
CA PRO A 653 69.69 19.00 -32.41
C PRO A 653 68.35 19.51 -32.99
N GLU A 654 67.32 18.64 -32.92
CA GLU A 654 66.01 18.91 -33.51
C GLU A 654 64.91 18.51 -32.48
N VAL A 655 63.94 19.38 -32.33
CA VAL A 655 62.73 19.14 -31.59
C VAL A 655 61.52 19.40 -32.49
N MET A 656 60.65 18.43 -32.63
CA MET A 656 59.41 18.55 -33.46
C MET A 656 58.19 18.50 -32.59
N ILE A 657 57.28 19.48 -32.71
CA ILE A 657 56.05 19.54 -31.96
C ILE A 657 54.91 19.61 -32.96
N GLU A 658 54.03 18.63 -32.94
CA GLU A 658 52.87 18.55 -33.83
C GLU A 658 51.64 18.01 -33.09
N GLY A 659 50.45 18.36 -33.57
CA GLY A 659 49.17 17.89 -33.07
C GLY A 659 48.29 17.38 -34.19
N LYS A 660 47.45 16.37 -33.89
CA LYS A 660 46.45 15.88 -34.86
C LYS A 660 45.13 15.60 -34.16
N ILE A 661 44.05 15.78 -34.88
CA ILE A 661 42.71 15.37 -34.43
C ILE A 661 42.53 13.89 -34.83
N ALA A 662 42.21 13.05 -33.83
CA ALA A 662 41.98 11.62 -34.01
C ALA A 662 40.66 11.22 -33.33
N GLY A 663 39.57 11.26 -34.09
CA GLY A 663 38.21 11.01 -33.52
C GLY A 663 37.82 12.07 -32.50
N ASP A 664 37.53 11.66 -31.28
CA ASP A 664 37.14 12.53 -30.16
C ASP A 664 38.34 13.08 -29.37
N GLU A 665 39.56 12.84 -29.82
CA GLU A 665 40.77 13.27 -29.13
C GLU A 665 41.64 14.17 -30.00
N VAL A 666 42.35 15.09 -29.39
CA VAL A 666 43.45 15.87 -29.98
C VAL A 666 44.76 15.35 -29.38
N ILE A 667 45.60 14.75 -30.21
CA ILE A 667 46.87 14.13 -29.79
C ILE A 667 48.02 15.07 -30.16
N TYR A 668 48.77 15.52 -29.18
CA TYR A 668 50.03 16.24 -29.35
C TYR A 668 51.20 15.30 -29.21
N LYS A 669 52.23 15.57 -30.00
CA LYS A 669 53.46 14.84 -30.05
C LYS A 669 54.64 15.82 -29.87
N VAL A 670 55.49 15.58 -28.91
CA VAL A 670 56.74 16.31 -28.69
C VAL A 670 57.85 15.32 -28.89
N SER A 671 58.64 15.48 -29.95
CA SER A 671 59.69 14.55 -30.37
C SER A 671 61.05 15.24 -30.34
N ASP A 672 62.05 14.59 -29.78
CA ASP A 672 63.44 15.01 -29.78
C ASP A 672 64.36 13.91 -30.32
N ASN A 673 65.52 14.32 -30.87
CA ASN A 673 66.56 13.41 -31.34
C ASN A 673 67.72 13.36 -30.33
N GLY A 674 67.37 13.40 -29.02
CA GLY A 674 68.33 13.44 -27.92
C GLY A 674 68.87 12.06 -27.53
N ILE A 675 69.29 12.00 -26.26
CA ILE A 675 69.93 10.81 -25.68
C ILE A 675 69.06 9.59 -25.54
N GLY A 676 67.71 9.75 -25.58
CA GLY A 676 66.72 8.69 -25.36
C GLY A 676 66.69 8.18 -23.92
N ILE A 677 65.73 7.29 -23.67
CA ILE A 677 65.45 6.70 -22.35
C ILE A 677 65.67 5.19 -22.45
N GLU A 678 66.44 4.64 -21.50
CA GLU A 678 66.70 3.20 -21.43
C GLU A 678 65.45 2.43 -21.00
N VAL A 679 65.18 1.26 -21.56
CA VAL A 679 63.96 0.47 -21.35
C VAL A 679 63.70 0.15 -19.87
N ASP A 680 64.75 -0.15 -19.12
CA ASP A 680 64.67 -0.47 -17.69
C ASP A 680 64.16 0.70 -16.81
N HIS A 681 64.09 1.88 -17.38
CA HIS A 681 63.66 3.10 -16.72
C HIS A 681 62.29 3.59 -17.14
N HIS A 682 61.64 2.97 -18.15
CA HIS A 682 60.36 3.42 -18.69
C HIS A 682 59.25 3.51 -17.64
N ASP A 683 59.17 2.54 -16.71
CA ASP A 683 58.17 2.54 -15.64
C ASP A 683 58.38 3.63 -14.57
N LYS A 684 59.59 4.17 -14.50
CA LYS A 684 60.03 5.08 -13.43
C LYS A 684 60.10 6.56 -13.85
N VAL A 685 59.81 6.85 -15.12
CA VAL A 685 59.95 8.20 -15.70
C VAL A 685 59.07 9.24 -14.98
N TYR A 686 57.90 8.82 -14.47
CA TYR A 686 56.97 9.69 -13.75
C TYR A 686 57.12 9.66 -12.23
N GLU A 687 58.09 8.88 -11.68
CA GLU A 687 58.33 8.85 -10.21
C GLU A 687 59.03 10.13 -9.75
N LEU A 688 58.60 10.60 -8.57
CA LEU A 688 59.18 11.81 -7.96
C LEU A 688 60.66 11.64 -7.58
N PHE A 689 61.46 12.65 -7.90
CA PHE A 689 62.89 12.73 -7.58
C PHE A 689 63.76 11.65 -8.23
N LYS A 690 63.23 10.84 -9.12
CA LYS A 690 64.06 9.87 -9.87
C LYS A 690 64.70 10.51 -11.07
N ARG A 691 65.98 10.28 -11.18
CA ARG A 691 66.80 10.67 -12.33
C ARG A 691 67.55 9.42 -12.81
N MET A 692 67.63 9.27 -14.11
CA MET A 692 68.32 8.15 -14.74
C MET A 692 69.86 8.36 -14.67
N ASP A 693 70.62 7.29 -14.63
CA ASP A 693 72.07 7.35 -14.51
C ASP A 693 72.73 8.05 -15.70
N ASN A 694 72.18 7.94 -16.89
CA ASN A 694 72.67 8.55 -18.12
C ASN A 694 72.43 10.07 -18.26
N VAL A 695 71.66 10.69 -17.32
CA VAL A 695 71.34 12.13 -17.34
C VAL A 695 71.93 12.89 -16.12
N LYS A 696 72.87 12.29 -15.39
CA LYS A 696 73.52 12.92 -14.20
C LYS A 696 74.26 14.20 -14.56
N GLU A 697 74.78 14.34 -15.75
CA GLU A 697 75.49 15.53 -16.24
C GLU A 697 74.57 16.69 -16.60
N TYR A 698 73.26 16.44 -16.80
CA TYR A 698 72.27 17.48 -17.10
C TYR A 698 71.58 17.99 -15.85
N GLU A 699 71.42 19.28 -15.74
CA GLU A 699 70.71 19.86 -14.59
C GLU A 699 69.23 19.43 -14.57
N GLY A 700 68.66 19.06 -13.40
CA GLY A 700 67.25 18.74 -13.26
C GLY A 700 66.89 18.08 -11.98
N THR A 701 65.64 18.13 -11.53
CA THR A 701 65.13 17.75 -10.21
C THR A 701 64.38 16.43 -10.16
N GLY A 702 63.93 15.92 -11.33
CA GLY A 702 63.12 14.70 -11.42
C GLY A 702 61.64 14.89 -10.98
N VAL A 703 61.15 16.14 -10.92
CA VAL A 703 59.73 16.43 -10.52
C VAL A 703 58.89 16.83 -11.71
N GLY A 704 59.46 17.38 -12.79
CA GLY A 704 58.73 17.95 -13.94
C GLY A 704 57.77 16.97 -14.58
N LEU A 705 58.13 15.73 -14.88
CA LEU A 705 57.26 14.74 -15.50
C LEU A 705 56.16 14.22 -14.58
N ALA A 706 56.41 14.19 -13.26
CA ALA A 706 55.37 13.88 -12.28
C ALA A 706 54.28 14.98 -12.23
N ILE A 707 54.71 16.27 -12.35
CA ILE A 707 53.76 17.40 -12.47
C ILE A 707 52.96 17.27 -13.80
N VAL A 708 53.63 16.97 -14.90
CA VAL A 708 52.96 16.75 -16.21
C VAL A 708 51.89 15.68 -16.11
N LYS A 709 52.24 14.52 -15.53
CA LYS A 709 51.27 13.43 -15.37
C LYS A 709 50.06 13.87 -14.52
N ARG A 710 50.27 14.57 -13.44
CA ARG A 710 49.20 15.07 -12.54
C ARG A 710 48.29 16.07 -13.24
N ILE A 711 48.83 16.98 -14.05
CA ILE A 711 48.05 17.94 -14.80
C ILE A 711 47.22 17.24 -15.91
N VAL A 712 47.83 16.27 -16.61
CA VAL A 712 47.16 15.51 -17.64
C VAL A 712 45.98 14.68 -17.05
N GLU A 713 46.19 14.01 -15.89
CA GLU A 713 45.14 13.30 -15.17
C GLU A 713 43.98 14.24 -14.78
N LYS A 714 44.31 15.46 -14.34
CA LYS A 714 43.30 16.48 -13.97
C LYS A 714 42.44 16.94 -15.18
N HIS A 715 43.04 16.98 -16.37
CA HIS A 715 42.33 17.26 -17.61
C HIS A 715 41.61 16.01 -18.20
N LYS A 716 41.59 14.89 -17.46
CA LYS A 716 41.06 13.60 -17.93
C LYS A 716 41.67 13.18 -19.27
N ALA A 717 42.91 13.58 -19.50
CA ALA A 717 43.73 13.30 -20.69
C ALA A 717 44.67 12.10 -20.43
N ARG A 718 45.34 11.64 -21.44
CA ARG A 718 46.30 10.54 -21.36
C ARG A 718 47.68 11.01 -21.80
N ILE A 719 48.76 10.49 -21.17
CA ILE A 719 50.13 10.70 -21.55
C ILE A 719 50.87 9.38 -21.67
N TRP A 720 51.67 9.24 -22.71
CA TRP A 720 52.57 8.13 -22.91
C TRP A 720 53.79 8.60 -23.69
N PHE A 721 54.83 7.78 -23.85
CA PHE A 721 56.02 8.08 -24.63
C PHE A 721 56.55 6.83 -25.30
N GLU A 722 57.36 7.06 -26.35
CA GLU A 722 58.17 6.09 -27.04
C GLU A 722 59.59 6.62 -27.04
N SER A 723 60.59 5.78 -26.71
CA SER A 723 61.96 6.22 -26.61
C SER A 723 62.93 5.08 -26.90
N GLU A 724 64.00 5.42 -27.61
CA GLU A 724 65.10 4.51 -27.93
C GLU A 724 66.44 5.21 -27.59
N LEU A 725 67.32 4.49 -26.88
CA LEU A 725 68.59 5.02 -26.42
C LEU A 725 69.48 5.49 -27.59
N LYS A 726 69.99 6.75 -27.52
CA LYS A 726 70.78 7.46 -28.56
C LYS A 726 70.02 7.76 -29.89
N VAL A 727 68.73 7.53 -29.93
CA VAL A 727 67.88 7.88 -31.09
C VAL A 727 66.99 9.08 -30.75
N GLY A 728 66.40 9.09 -29.54
CA GLY A 728 65.54 10.20 -29.06
C GLY A 728 64.30 9.74 -28.30
N THR A 729 63.44 10.68 -27.96
CA THR A 729 62.19 10.44 -27.22
C THR A 729 61.03 11.16 -27.87
N VAL A 730 59.85 10.52 -27.83
CA VAL A 730 58.61 11.06 -28.31
C VAL A 730 57.57 10.98 -27.19
N PHE A 731 57.12 12.10 -26.66
CA PHE A 731 56.01 12.18 -25.75
C PHE A 731 54.70 12.46 -26.47
N TYR A 732 53.69 11.76 -26.09
CA TYR A 732 52.32 11.94 -26.62
C TYR A 732 51.35 12.34 -25.48
N ILE A 733 50.47 13.31 -25.75
CA ILE A 733 49.38 13.68 -24.86
C ILE A 733 48.09 13.72 -25.65
N ALA A 734 47.06 13.00 -25.21
CA ALA A 734 45.73 13.00 -25.80
C ALA A 734 44.71 13.71 -24.91
N PHE A 735 44.17 14.80 -25.37
CA PHE A 735 43.07 15.55 -24.73
C PHE A 735 41.76 15.18 -25.42
N LYS A 736 40.67 15.09 -24.64
CA LYS A 736 39.33 15.00 -25.20
C LYS A 736 38.95 16.32 -25.86
N LYS A 737 38.27 16.24 -27.02
CA LYS A 737 37.84 17.39 -27.81
C LYS A 737 36.71 18.17 -27.13
#